data_64c3b9747980a1f4a8956168901a7b6c
#
_entry.id   64c3b9747980a1f4a8956168901a7b6c
#
_cell.length_a   1.000
_cell.length_b   1.000
_cell.length_c   1.000
_cell.angle_alpha   90.00
_cell.angle_beta   90.00
_cell.angle_gamma   90.00
#
_symmetry.space_group_name_H-M   'P 1'
#
loop_
_entity.id
_entity.type
_entity.pdbx_description
1 polymer ?
#
loop_
_entity_poly.entity_id
_entity_poly.type
_entity_poly.pdbx_seq_one_letter_code
_entity_poly.pdbx_strand_id
1 'polypeptide(L)'
;MTLQVDCERLAAAHLIVRRQLLAERSAPSHWSGELSSSPLSTATAISALVLAEQGGTSSGLPVYTPGEEPSHAHEIYRGDLSELILQSVRWLAEQQNEDGGWGDTDRSVSNIATTMLVQAAFHLTGVPAKYGNLLQRSQEYVDSQGGVTGLKRRYEGDKTFAVPILTNCALADMVPWRKVPALPFELASLPQRWYHLLNLPVVSYAIPALVAVGQAKFHHAPPRNPLVRWLRASARKRTLGVLTDMQPASGGFLEATPLTSFVVMSLASIGLDEHPVVRRGIEFLLMSVRPDGSWPIDSNLATWNTSQALTALNWNLSDQLPAATTKPTDDVESALDWLLNCQHTQRHPFTGAAAGGWAWTDLSGGVPDADDTSAALCALSAWQRRWPQQRGTDVKRAARAGIHWLLGIQNSDGGWPTFCRGWGKLQFDRSSCDITAHALRGIYSWRGLLQIESVNTTFIKKIEEATRRGLQFISQNQQPDGSWMPLWFGNQWNAQEANPVYGTAKVLTMCHELGIPRSEMAQRGLLWLVNAQHAAGGWGVVGPVTKNPADQACSVEETALATESMLQFSPHHPLAEEAAQQGVSWLIEAIESGRHLEPAAIGFYFSKLWYYERLYPQIFATSVLARANRACHAVSQAAGVM
;
A
#
# COMPACT_ATOMS: atom_id res chain seq x y z
N MET A 1 -32.21 4.94 15.52
CA MET A 1 -31.87 5.16 14.11
C MET A 1 -32.85 4.41 13.25
N THR A 2 -33.62 5.09 12.41
CA THR A 2 -34.56 4.48 11.46
C THR A 2 -34.02 4.75 10.06
N LEU A 3 -33.16 3.88 9.57
CA LEU A 3 -32.73 3.97 8.16
C LEU A 3 -33.98 3.84 7.28
N GLN A 4 -34.35 4.92 6.57
CA GLN A 4 -35.43 4.91 5.59
C GLN A 4 -34.91 4.38 4.24
N VAL A 5 -34.35 3.17 4.25
CA VAL A 5 -33.87 2.44 3.07
C VAL A 5 -34.71 1.19 2.91
N ASP A 6 -34.90 0.75 1.72
CA ASP A 6 -35.52 -0.55 1.44
C ASP A 6 -34.62 -1.68 2.01
N CYS A 7 -35.06 -2.27 3.12
CA CYS A 7 -34.30 -3.31 3.82
C CYS A 7 -34.12 -4.58 2.99
N GLU A 8 -35.04 -4.90 2.05
CA GLU A 8 -34.91 -6.07 1.19
C GLU A 8 -33.83 -5.82 0.11
N ARG A 9 -33.84 -4.65 -0.52
CA ARG A 9 -32.77 -4.25 -1.45
C ARG A 9 -31.40 -4.19 -0.78
N LEU A 10 -31.33 -3.63 0.44
CA LEU A 10 -30.11 -3.59 1.24
C LEU A 10 -29.58 -5.00 1.53
N ALA A 11 -30.45 -5.91 1.97
CA ALA A 11 -30.08 -7.30 2.24
C ALA A 11 -29.62 -8.03 0.97
N ALA A 12 -30.29 -7.81 -0.17
CA ALA A 12 -29.90 -8.36 -1.46
C ALA A 12 -28.52 -7.82 -1.92
N ALA A 13 -28.29 -6.51 -1.88
CA ALA A 13 -27.03 -5.90 -2.24
C ALA A 13 -25.88 -6.41 -1.34
N HIS A 14 -26.09 -6.47 -0.04
CA HIS A 14 -25.12 -7.04 0.89
C HIS A 14 -24.79 -8.50 0.56
N LEU A 15 -25.80 -9.31 0.22
CA LEU A 15 -25.57 -10.71 -0.13
C LEU A 15 -24.78 -10.87 -1.43
N ILE A 16 -25.03 -10.02 -2.43
CA ILE A 16 -24.29 -10.00 -3.70
C ILE A 16 -22.80 -9.73 -3.44
N VAL A 17 -22.47 -8.56 -2.86
CA VAL A 17 -21.06 -8.17 -2.68
C VAL A 17 -20.34 -9.14 -1.74
N ARG A 18 -21.01 -9.66 -0.72
CA ARG A 18 -20.45 -10.66 0.19
C ARG A 18 -20.11 -11.97 -0.53
N ARG A 19 -21.00 -12.49 -1.40
CA ARG A 19 -20.75 -13.71 -2.17
C ARG A 19 -19.58 -13.51 -3.15
N GLN A 20 -19.54 -12.37 -3.80
CA GLN A 20 -18.43 -12.01 -4.69
C GLN A 20 -17.10 -11.98 -3.93
N LEU A 21 -17.04 -11.30 -2.77
CA LEU A 21 -15.85 -11.27 -1.94
C LEU A 21 -15.41 -12.69 -1.49
N LEU A 22 -16.35 -13.56 -1.14
CA LEU A 22 -16.04 -14.94 -0.80
C LEU A 22 -15.54 -15.77 -1.99
N ALA A 23 -16.05 -15.51 -3.20
CA ALA A 23 -15.62 -16.18 -4.42
C ALA A 23 -14.19 -15.77 -4.85
N GLU A 24 -13.75 -14.57 -4.45
CA GLU A 24 -12.41 -14.04 -4.73
C GLU A 24 -11.30 -14.59 -3.81
N ARG A 25 -11.59 -15.51 -2.92
CA ARG A 25 -10.56 -16.17 -2.09
C ARG A 25 -9.57 -16.92 -2.98
N SER A 26 -8.29 -16.61 -2.85
CA SER A 26 -7.21 -17.27 -3.59
C SER A 26 -6.96 -18.69 -3.08
N ALA A 27 -7.21 -18.91 -1.78
CA ALA A 27 -7.24 -20.21 -1.13
C ALA A 27 -8.33 -20.18 -0.04
N PRO A 28 -8.71 -21.33 0.56
CA PRO A 28 -9.66 -21.34 1.67
C PRO A 28 -9.31 -20.41 2.82
N SER A 29 -8.02 -20.09 2.99
CA SER A 29 -7.47 -19.34 4.12
C SER A 29 -7.27 -17.84 3.89
N HIS A 30 -7.22 -17.34 2.63
CA HIS A 30 -6.84 -15.94 2.40
C HIS A 30 -7.31 -15.35 1.06
N TRP A 31 -7.12 -14.04 0.91
CA TRP A 31 -7.37 -13.25 -0.29
C TRP A 31 -6.07 -12.58 -0.73
N SER A 32 -5.48 -13.00 -1.83
CA SER A 32 -4.29 -12.32 -2.41
C SER A 32 -4.65 -10.98 -3.04
N GLY A 33 -5.85 -10.91 -3.63
CA GLY A 33 -6.24 -9.76 -4.44
C GLY A 33 -5.52 -9.69 -5.79
N GLU A 34 -5.63 -8.54 -6.44
CA GLU A 34 -4.93 -8.28 -7.69
C GLU A 34 -4.69 -6.78 -7.87
N LEU A 35 -3.41 -6.41 -7.90
CA LEU A 35 -2.98 -5.07 -8.26
C LEU A 35 -3.08 -4.85 -9.77
N SER A 36 -3.36 -3.64 -10.22
CA SER A 36 -3.41 -3.29 -11.64
C SER A 36 -2.05 -3.46 -12.33
N SER A 37 -2.07 -3.65 -13.66
CA SER A 37 -0.87 -3.55 -14.49
C SER A 37 -0.32 -2.12 -14.44
N SER A 38 1.01 -1.98 -14.50
CA SER A 38 1.69 -0.71 -14.27
C SER A 38 2.69 -0.40 -15.38
N PRO A 39 2.48 0.66 -16.20
CA PRO A 39 3.49 1.15 -17.13
C PRO A 39 4.80 1.53 -16.46
N LEU A 40 4.75 2.08 -15.21
CA LEU A 40 5.94 2.39 -14.42
C LEU A 40 6.76 1.13 -14.14
N SER A 41 6.12 0.09 -13.64
CA SER A 41 6.77 -1.18 -13.29
C SER A 41 7.27 -1.92 -14.52
N THR A 42 6.46 -1.97 -15.57
CA THR A 42 6.81 -2.60 -16.84
C THR A 42 8.03 -1.92 -17.48
N ALA A 43 8.07 -0.59 -17.51
CA ALA A 43 9.21 0.16 -18.05
C ALA A 43 10.50 -0.08 -17.25
N THR A 44 10.41 -0.12 -15.92
CA THR A 44 11.58 -0.39 -15.08
C THR A 44 12.06 -1.83 -15.21
N ALA A 45 11.14 -2.81 -15.32
CA ALA A 45 11.47 -4.22 -15.53
C ALA A 45 12.17 -4.42 -16.89
N ILE A 46 11.64 -3.83 -17.98
CA ILE A 46 12.30 -3.84 -19.30
C ILE A 46 13.71 -3.29 -19.20
N SER A 47 13.89 -2.11 -18.58
CA SER A 47 15.21 -1.49 -18.43
C SER A 47 16.19 -2.39 -17.68
N ALA A 48 15.72 -3.08 -16.63
CA ALA A 48 16.53 -4.00 -15.86
C ALA A 48 16.95 -5.24 -16.66
N LEU A 49 16.00 -5.85 -17.36
CA LEU A 49 16.23 -7.06 -18.16
C LEU A 49 17.17 -6.79 -19.34
N VAL A 50 16.98 -5.68 -20.07
CA VAL A 50 17.84 -5.28 -21.19
C VAL A 50 19.28 -5.03 -20.74
N LEU A 51 19.49 -4.32 -19.64
CA LEU A 51 20.83 -4.04 -19.14
C LEU A 51 21.52 -5.29 -18.57
N ALA A 52 20.78 -6.21 -18.00
CA ALA A 52 21.31 -7.51 -17.56
C ALA A 52 21.71 -8.40 -18.77
N GLU A 53 20.91 -8.42 -19.84
CA GLU A 53 21.22 -9.16 -21.07
C GLU A 53 22.47 -8.62 -21.77
N GLN A 54 22.63 -7.29 -21.85
CA GLN A 54 23.82 -6.66 -22.43
C GLN A 54 25.12 -6.98 -21.67
N GLY A 55 25.04 -7.26 -20.37
CA GLY A 55 26.16 -7.66 -19.51
C GLY A 55 26.67 -9.09 -19.77
N GLY A 56 25.94 -9.93 -20.51
CA GLY A 56 26.36 -11.28 -20.86
C GLY A 56 25.64 -12.41 -20.11
N THR A 57 24.61 -12.13 -19.33
CA THR A 57 23.80 -13.12 -18.59
C THR A 57 22.96 -14.05 -19.48
N SER A 58 23.02 -13.89 -20.81
CA SER A 58 22.27 -14.69 -21.78
C SER A 58 22.69 -16.17 -21.87
N SER A 59 23.77 -16.60 -21.22
CA SER A 59 24.24 -18.00 -21.26
C SER A 59 23.74 -18.90 -20.13
N GLY A 60 22.86 -18.42 -19.29
CA GLY A 60 22.30 -19.21 -18.19
C GLY A 60 21.27 -18.46 -17.38
N LEU A 61 20.04 -18.38 -17.89
CA LEU A 61 18.91 -18.20 -16.99
C LEU A 61 18.98 -19.27 -15.90
N PRO A 62 18.81 -18.95 -14.62
CA PRO A 62 19.01 -19.90 -13.55
C PRO A 62 18.14 -21.13 -13.79
N VAL A 63 18.78 -22.28 -13.94
CA VAL A 63 18.10 -23.57 -13.95
C VAL A 63 17.65 -23.80 -12.51
N TYR A 64 16.37 -23.70 -12.28
CA TYR A 64 15.74 -24.00 -11.01
C TYR A 64 16.09 -25.40 -10.54
N THR A 65 16.66 -25.53 -9.37
CA THR A 65 16.86 -26.84 -8.70
C THR A 65 15.51 -27.26 -8.10
N PRO A 66 14.93 -28.40 -8.52
CA PRO A 66 13.68 -28.89 -7.94
C PRO A 66 13.89 -29.21 -6.46
N GLY A 67 13.18 -28.53 -5.56
CA GLY A 67 13.24 -28.78 -4.12
C GLY A 67 12.85 -27.59 -3.24
N GLU A 68 12.85 -26.38 -3.75
CA GLU A 68 12.34 -25.19 -3.06
C GLU A 68 11.19 -24.62 -3.90
N GLU A 69 10.02 -25.25 -3.83
CA GLU A 69 8.81 -24.66 -4.42
C GLU A 69 8.44 -23.42 -3.62
N PRO A 70 8.37 -22.23 -4.27
CA PRO A 70 7.74 -21.07 -3.63
C PRO A 70 6.27 -21.42 -3.39
N SER A 71 5.78 -21.16 -2.20
CA SER A 71 4.42 -21.49 -1.72
C SER A 71 3.28 -20.80 -2.47
N HIS A 72 3.57 -20.05 -3.53
CA HIS A 72 2.60 -19.33 -4.37
C HIS A 72 2.94 -19.56 -5.83
N ALA A 73 2.05 -20.26 -6.54
CA ALA A 73 2.17 -20.71 -7.91
C ALA A 73 2.01 -19.58 -8.93
N HIS A 74 3.01 -18.72 -9.06
CA HIS A 74 3.26 -18.04 -10.31
C HIS A 74 4.31 -18.86 -11.06
N GLU A 75 3.96 -19.41 -12.21
CA GLU A 75 4.92 -20.08 -13.08
C GLU A 75 5.97 -19.06 -13.52
N ILE A 76 7.24 -19.34 -13.23
CA ILE A 76 8.36 -18.54 -13.74
C ILE A 76 8.28 -18.51 -15.26
N TYR A 77 8.34 -17.32 -15.86
CA TYR A 77 8.45 -17.19 -17.31
C TYR A 77 9.70 -17.92 -17.81
N ARG A 78 9.52 -18.88 -18.71
CA ARG A 78 10.59 -19.74 -19.25
C ARG A 78 10.81 -19.53 -20.74
N GLY A 79 10.17 -18.51 -21.34
CA GLY A 79 10.32 -18.17 -22.75
C GLY A 79 11.60 -17.40 -23.05
N ASP A 80 11.75 -17.01 -24.31
CA ASP A 80 12.85 -16.15 -24.75
C ASP A 80 12.72 -14.75 -24.14
N LEU A 81 13.79 -14.24 -23.54
CA LEU A 81 13.80 -12.93 -22.87
C LEU A 81 13.58 -11.79 -23.87
N SER A 82 14.14 -11.90 -25.08
CA SER A 82 13.95 -10.90 -26.13
C SER A 82 12.48 -10.85 -26.61
N GLU A 83 11.80 -12.00 -26.63
CA GLU A 83 10.38 -12.08 -26.96
C GLU A 83 9.52 -11.43 -25.86
N LEU A 84 9.83 -11.69 -24.60
CA LEU A 84 9.18 -11.04 -23.46
C LEU A 84 9.36 -9.52 -23.51
N ILE A 85 10.59 -9.05 -23.72
CA ILE A 85 10.88 -7.61 -23.83
C ILE A 85 10.08 -6.99 -24.98
N LEU A 86 9.99 -7.65 -26.13
CA LEU A 86 9.22 -7.15 -27.26
C LEU A 86 7.71 -7.11 -26.95
N GLN A 87 7.17 -8.12 -26.30
CA GLN A 87 5.78 -8.15 -25.84
C GLN A 87 5.50 -6.98 -24.89
N SER A 88 6.36 -6.77 -23.91
CA SER A 88 6.23 -5.71 -22.91
C SER A 88 6.32 -4.32 -23.52
N VAL A 89 7.22 -4.13 -24.50
CA VAL A 89 7.32 -2.88 -25.27
C VAL A 89 6.04 -2.60 -26.07
N ARG A 90 5.43 -3.62 -26.66
CA ARG A 90 4.14 -3.49 -27.37
C ARG A 90 3.04 -3.08 -26.41
N TRP A 91 2.97 -3.77 -25.25
CA TRP A 91 2.02 -3.42 -24.20
C TRP A 91 2.18 -1.96 -23.77
N LEU A 92 3.41 -1.49 -23.48
CA LEU A 92 3.65 -0.07 -23.13
C LEU A 92 3.21 0.90 -24.24
N ALA A 93 3.42 0.55 -25.51
CA ALA A 93 3.00 1.40 -26.62
C ALA A 93 1.48 1.58 -26.71
N GLU A 94 0.71 0.57 -26.29
CA GLU A 94 -0.74 0.59 -26.23
C GLU A 94 -1.30 1.38 -25.04
N GLN A 95 -0.48 1.64 -24.01
CA GLN A 95 -0.90 2.34 -22.79
C GLN A 95 -0.63 3.86 -22.82
N GLN A 96 -0.21 4.43 -23.96
CA GLN A 96 0.02 5.88 -24.04
C GLN A 96 -1.31 6.64 -23.95
N ASN A 97 -1.43 7.56 -23.00
CA ASN A 97 -2.60 8.44 -22.87
C ASN A 97 -2.68 9.45 -24.02
N GLU A 98 -3.86 10.06 -24.17
CA GLU A 98 -4.14 11.05 -25.25
C GLU A 98 -3.20 12.25 -25.20
N ASP A 99 -2.73 12.66 -24.01
CA ASP A 99 -1.80 13.78 -23.81
C ASP A 99 -0.33 13.43 -24.14
N GLY A 100 -0.06 12.21 -24.57
CA GLY A 100 1.28 11.72 -24.94
C GLY A 100 2.09 11.15 -23.77
N GLY A 101 1.61 11.22 -22.54
CA GLY A 101 2.25 10.66 -21.36
C GLY A 101 1.78 9.25 -21.01
N TRP A 102 2.29 8.73 -19.90
CA TRP A 102 1.84 7.50 -19.25
C TRP A 102 1.57 7.73 -17.78
N GLY A 103 0.53 7.06 -17.27
CA GLY A 103 0.23 6.96 -15.86
C GLY A 103 0.95 5.80 -15.18
N ASP A 104 0.85 5.72 -13.85
CA ASP A 104 1.49 4.64 -13.07
C ASP A 104 0.79 3.29 -13.28
N THR A 105 -0.46 3.32 -13.71
CA THR A 105 -1.24 2.15 -14.10
C THR A 105 -1.85 2.34 -15.47
N ASP A 106 -2.44 1.27 -16.02
CA ASP A 106 -3.21 1.25 -17.27
C ASP A 106 -4.44 2.20 -17.28
N ARG A 107 -4.83 2.75 -16.12
CA ARG A 107 -6.00 3.64 -15.95
C ARG A 107 -5.65 4.99 -15.33
N SER A 108 -4.41 5.22 -14.96
CA SER A 108 -3.98 6.44 -14.29
C SER A 108 -3.75 7.59 -15.27
N VAL A 109 -3.95 8.81 -14.78
CA VAL A 109 -3.55 10.02 -15.51
C VAL A 109 -2.03 10.05 -15.70
N SER A 110 -1.59 10.68 -16.78
CA SER A 110 -0.17 10.81 -17.09
C SER A 110 0.60 11.56 -16.01
N ASN A 111 1.81 11.11 -15.77
CA ASN A 111 2.75 11.83 -14.93
C ASN A 111 4.17 11.79 -15.52
N ILE A 112 4.96 12.79 -15.17
CA ILE A 112 6.31 12.95 -15.71
C ILE A 112 7.26 11.81 -15.32
N ALA A 113 7.08 11.21 -14.14
CA ALA A 113 7.95 10.15 -13.63
C ALA A 113 7.82 8.89 -14.49
N THR A 114 6.61 8.40 -14.66
CA THR A 114 6.33 7.21 -15.47
C THR A 114 6.63 7.46 -16.94
N THR A 115 6.28 8.63 -17.48
CA THR A 115 6.59 8.97 -18.87
C THR A 115 8.10 8.94 -19.16
N MET A 116 8.93 9.50 -18.27
CA MET A 116 10.39 9.44 -18.43
C MET A 116 10.95 8.02 -18.30
N LEU A 117 10.35 7.15 -17.45
CA LEU A 117 10.76 5.75 -17.34
C LEU A 117 10.40 4.94 -18.59
N VAL A 118 9.21 5.17 -19.14
CA VAL A 118 8.82 4.53 -20.42
C VAL A 118 9.71 4.99 -21.57
N GLN A 119 10.02 6.29 -21.68
CA GLN A 119 11.02 6.77 -22.65
C GLN A 119 12.35 6.06 -22.48
N ALA A 120 12.85 5.91 -21.24
CA ALA A 120 14.12 5.23 -20.99
C ALA A 120 14.09 3.75 -21.45
N ALA A 121 12.98 3.02 -21.20
CA ALA A 121 12.81 1.67 -21.69
C ALA A 121 12.83 1.59 -23.23
N PHE A 122 12.15 2.50 -23.91
CA PHE A 122 12.17 2.58 -25.37
C PHE A 122 13.58 2.91 -25.92
N HIS A 123 14.33 3.80 -25.29
CA HIS A 123 15.69 4.11 -25.68
C HIS A 123 16.66 2.93 -25.49
N LEU A 124 16.56 2.22 -24.37
CA LEU A 124 17.40 1.05 -24.08
C LEU A 124 17.15 -0.13 -25.03
N THR A 125 15.89 -0.34 -25.43
CA THR A 125 15.50 -1.43 -26.33
C THR A 125 15.77 -1.11 -27.81
N GLY A 126 16.04 0.14 -28.16
CA GLY A 126 16.20 0.56 -29.56
C GLY A 126 14.92 0.41 -30.38
N VAL A 127 13.77 0.74 -29.79
CA VAL A 127 12.43 0.52 -30.36
C VAL A 127 12.31 1.01 -31.80
N PRO A 128 11.69 0.20 -32.71
CA PRO A 128 11.56 0.49 -34.12
C PRO A 128 10.84 1.81 -34.43
N ALA A 129 11.20 2.40 -35.57
CA ALA A 129 10.66 3.67 -36.08
C ALA A 129 9.12 3.75 -36.17
N LYS A 130 8.39 2.60 -36.23
CA LYS A 130 6.93 2.59 -36.23
C LYS A 130 6.29 3.22 -34.98
N TYR A 131 7.07 3.32 -33.89
CA TYR A 131 6.65 4.00 -32.65
C TYR A 131 7.19 5.43 -32.52
N GLY A 132 7.77 6.01 -33.59
CA GLY A 132 8.38 7.33 -33.57
C GLY A 132 7.45 8.44 -33.07
N ASN A 133 6.17 8.40 -33.44
CA ASN A 133 5.20 9.38 -32.97
C ASN A 133 4.96 9.28 -31.45
N LEU A 134 5.06 8.09 -30.85
CA LEU A 134 4.92 7.91 -29.39
C LEU A 134 6.04 8.65 -28.65
N LEU A 135 7.29 8.51 -29.11
CA LEU A 135 8.43 9.18 -28.50
C LEU A 135 8.35 10.70 -28.66
N GLN A 136 7.94 11.20 -29.81
CA GLN A 136 7.75 12.63 -30.02
C GLN A 136 6.69 13.20 -29.08
N ARG A 137 5.50 12.59 -29.04
CA ARG A 137 4.39 13.01 -28.15
C ARG A 137 4.82 12.96 -26.68
N SER A 138 5.54 11.92 -26.29
CA SER A 138 6.01 11.80 -24.91
C SER A 138 7.05 12.85 -24.55
N GLN A 139 7.93 13.24 -25.50
CA GLN A 139 8.87 14.33 -25.29
C GLN A 139 8.17 15.68 -25.15
N GLU A 140 7.17 15.95 -25.97
CA GLU A 140 6.33 17.14 -25.86
C GLU A 140 5.64 17.19 -24.49
N TYR A 141 5.11 16.07 -23.99
CA TYR A 141 4.54 15.96 -22.65
C TYR A 141 5.60 16.27 -21.57
N VAL A 142 6.77 15.62 -21.61
CA VAL A 142 7.85 15.81 -20.62
C VAL A 142 8.32 17.27 -20.61
N ASP A 143 8.44 17.91 -21.78
CA ASP A 143 8.85 19.31 -21.91
C ASP A 143 7.78 20.25 -21.32
N SER A 144 6.50 19.97 -21.55
CA SER A 144 5.38 20.72 -20.96
C SER A 144 5.37 20.66 -19.43
N GLN A 145 5.80 19.52 -18.87
CA GLN A 145 5.93 19.34 -17.42
C GLN A 145 7.23 19.90 -16.83
N GLY A 146 8.14 20.45 -17.65
CA GLY A 146 9.39 21.09 -17.25
C GLY A 146 10.60 20.13 -17.13
N GLY A 147 10.54 18.96 -17.75
CA GLY A 147 11.65 18.02 -17.85
C GLY A 147 12.22 17.59 -16.48
N VAL A 148 13.55 17.47 -16.38
CA VAL A 148 14.23 17.09 -15.11
C VAL A 148 13.87 18.02 -13.93
N THR A 149 13.61 19.30 -14.19
CA THR A 149 13.20 20.23 -13.13
C THR A 149 11.77 19.93 -12.67
N GLY A 150 10.88 19.61 -13.59
CA GLY A 150 9.51 19.17 -13.31
C GLY A 150 9.49 17.89 -12.48
N LEU A 151 10.30 16.89 -12.84
CA LEU A 151 10.44 15.66 -12.06
C LEU A 151 10.88 15.95 -10.62
N LYS A 152 11.88 16.79 -10.41
CA LYS A 152 12.34 17.17 -9.06
C LYS A 152 11.27 17.91 -8.26
N ARG A 153 10.46 18.74 -8.94
CA ARG A 153 9.34 19.45 -8.31
C ARG A 153 8.23 18.48 -7.87
N ARG A 154 7.89 17.47 -8.69
CA ARG A 154 6.89 16.45 -8.34
C ARG A 154 7.20 15.78 -7.00
N TYR A 155 8.45 15.51 -6.72
CA TYR A 155 8.90 14.86 -5.48
C TYR A 155 9.40 15.86 -4.41
N GLU A 156 9.14 17.15 -4.55
CA GLU A 156 9.47 18.19 -3.56
C GLU A 156 10.94 18.15 -3.09
N GLY A 157 11.84 17.69 -3.96
CA GLY A 157 13.26 17.52 -3.66
C GLY A 157 13.62 16.21 -2.93
N ASP A 158 12.67 15.34 -2.68
CA ASP A 158 12.95 13.99 -2.17
C ASP A 158 13.78 13.20 -3.20
N LYS A 159 14.89 12.65 -2.72
CA LYS A 159 15.83 11.88 -3.53
C LYS A 159 15.45 10.41 -3.65
N THR A 160 14.55 9.92 -2.81
CA THR A 160 14.20 8.49 -2.71
C THR A 160 13.63 7.97 -4.03
N PHE A 161 12.77 8.74 -4.69
CA PHE A 161 12.15 8.39 -5.97
C PHE A 161 12.81 9.09 -7.17
N ALA A 162 13.13 10.38 -7.05
CA ALA A 162 13.68 11.15 -8.15
C ALA A 162 15.06 10.63 -8.62
N VAL A 163 15.92 10.13 -7.72
CA VAL A 163 17.28 9.70 -8.10
C VAL A 163 17.28 8.36 -8.84
N PRO A 164 16.55 7.31 -8.45
CA PRO A 164 16.41 6.10 -9.26
C PRO A 164 15.88 6.36 -10.68
N ILE A 165 14.85 7.20 -10.82
CA ILE A 165 14.29 7.58 -12.13
C ILE A 165 15.35 8.27 -13.00
N LEU A 166 16.04 9.28 -12.46
CA LEU A 166 17.12 9.96 -13.17
C LEU A 166 18.29 9.04 -13.51
N THR A 167 18.53 8.02 -12.69
CA THR A 167 19.56 7.01 -12.96
C THR A 167 19.16 6.15 -14.15
N ASN A 168 17.92 5.67 -14.22
CA ASN A 168 17.43 4.94 -15.40
C ASN A 168 17.51 5.80 -16.66
N CYS A 169 17.08 7.06 -16.60
CA CYS A 169 17.24 7.99 -17.73
C CYS A 169 18.69 8.23 -18.12
N ALA A 170 19.65 8.20 -17.17
CA ALA A 170 21.05 8.36 -17.46
C ALA A 170 21.68 7.10 -18.07
N LEU A 171 21.20 5.91 -17.68
CA LEU A 171 21.58 4.63 -18.30
C LEU A 171 21.06 4.51 -19.74
N ALA A 172 19.95 5.17 -20.05
CA ALA A 172 19.37 5.28 -21.38
C ALA A 172 19.91 6.48 -22.20
N ASP A 173 20.99 7.13 -21.75
CA ASP A 173 21.62 8.31 -22.37
C ASP A 173 20.71 9.54 -22.57
N MET A 174 19.54 9.55 -21.95
CA MET A 174 18.60 10.69 -22.02
C MET A 174 19.01 11.86 -21.12
N VAL A 175 19.67 11.57 -20.00
CA VAL A 175 20.07 12.56 -19.01
C VAL A 175 21.56 12.42 -18.68
N PRO A 176 22.36 13.49 -18.75
CA PRO A 176 23.77 13.38 -18.40
C PRO A 176 23.95 13.07 -16.91
N TRP A 177 24.87 12.19 -16.58
CA TRP A 177 25.17 11.74 -15.21
C TRP A 177 25.42 12.88 -14.22
N ARG A 178 25.85 14.06 -14.65
CA ARG A 178 26.03 15.25 -13.79
C ARG A 178 24.71 15.75 -13.18
N LYS A 179 23.55 15.47 -13.82
CA LYS A 179 22.21 15.85 -13.31
C LYS A 179 21.67 14.84 -12.30
N VAL A 180 22.24 13.62 -12.22
CA VAL A 180 21.88 12.60 -11.23
C VAL A 180 22.55 12.94 -9.91
N PRO A 181 21.80 13.20 -8.81
CA PRO A 181 22.38 13.43 -7.50
C PRO A 181 23.15 12.20 -6.99
N ALA A 182 24.25 12.43 -6.28
CA ALA A 182 24.99 11.35 -5.65
C ALA A 182 24.28 10.90 -4.35
N LEU A 183 24.16 9.58 -4.18
CA LEU A 183 23.67 9.00 -2.94
C LEU A 183 24.85 8.55 -2.06
N PRO A 184 24.79 8.74 -0.74
CA PRO A 184 25.87 8.38 0.19
C PRO A 184 25.83 6.89 0.55
N PHE A 185 26.01 5.98 -0.41
CA PHE A 185 25.91 4.54 -0.22
C PHE A 185 26.92 4.00 0.80
N GLU A 186 28.03 4.69 1.02
CA GLU A 186 29.04 4.39 2.02
C GLU A 186 28.45 4.31 3.44
N LEU A 187 27.36 5.04 3.72
CA LEU A 187 26.64 4.99 5.00
C LEU A 187 26.02 3.62 5.28
N ALA A 188 25.68 2.85 4.24
CA ALA A 188 25.17 1.49 4.42
C ALA A 188 26.19 0.53 5.07
N SER A 189 27.48 0.91 5.14
CA SER A 189 28.49 0.16 5.89
C SER A 189 28.32 0.27 7.42
N LEU A 190 27.52 1.21 7.90
CA LEU A 190 27.28 1.40 9.32
C LEU A 190 26.16 0.48 9.82
N PRO A 191 26.17 0.05 11.09
CA PRO A 191 25.07 -0.70 11.67
C PRO A 191 23.74 0.07 11.61
N GLN A 192 22.65 -0.58 11.20
CA GLN A 192 21.32 0.05 11.05
C GLN A 192 20.86 0.81 12.29
N ARG A 193 21.15 0.28 13.52
CA ARG A 193 20.83 0.93 14.79
C ARG A 193 21.45 2.32 14.96
N TRP A 194 22.47 2.67 14.20
CA TRP A 194 23.15 3.96 14.27
C TRP A 194 22.46 5.03 13.43
N TYR A 195 21.63 4.65 12.44
CA TYR A 195 20.96 5.61 11.57
C TYR A 195 20.08 6.57 12.36
N HIS A 196 19.25 6.02 13.26
CA HIS A 196 18.40 6.84 14.13
C HIS A 196 19.22 7.60 15.17
N LEU A 197 20.20 6.92 15.83
CA LEU A 197 21.03 7.54 16.88
C LEU A 197 21.83 8.75 16.37
N LEU A 198 22.33 8.67 15.14
CA LEU A 198 23.17 9.71 14.52
C LEU A 198 22.37 10.66 13.61
N ASN A 199 21.05 10.54 13.55
CA ASN A 199 20.19 11.29 12.64
C ASN A 199 20.69 11.26 11.19
N LEU A 200 21.16 10.09 10.72
CA LEU A 200 21.65 9.95 9.35
C LEU A 200 20.47 10.02 8.38
N PRO A 201 20.64 10.68 7.19
CA PRO A 201 19.59 10.78 6.18
C PRO A 201 19.43 9.45 5.41
N VAL A 202 19.34 8.33 6.12
CA VAL A 202 19.23 6.98 5.61
C VAL A 202 18.30 6.20 6.53
N VAL A 203 17.36 5.47 5.94
CA VAL A 203 16.49 4.52 6.64
C VAL A 203 16.66 3.13 6.02
N SER A 204 16.35 2.11 6.80
CA SER A 204 16.59 0.71 6.41
C SER A 204 15.93 0.33 5.08
N TYR A 205 14.68 0.73 4.85
CA TYR A 205 13.94 0.39 3.64
C TYR A 205 14.52 1.03 2.36
N ALA A 206 15.29 2.11 2.45
CA ALA A 206 15.91 2.78 1.31
C ALA A 206 17.30 2.22 0.95
N ILE A 207 17.89 1.34 1.77
CA ILE A 207 19.26 0.83 1.56
C ILE A 207 19.45 0.15 0.20
N PRO A 208 18.53 -0.67 -0.32
CA PRO A 208 18.75 -1.33 -1.62
C PRO A 208 18.98 -0.33 -2.75
N ALA A 209 18.09 0.66 -2.88
CA ALA A 209 18.26 1.72 -3.88
C ALA A 209 19.48 2.59 -3.57
N LEU A 210 19.73 2.93 -2.30
CA LEU A 210 20.90 3.71 -1.88
C LEU A 210 22.21 3.07 -2.35
N VAL A 211 22.36 1.76 -2.12
CA VAL A 211 23.58 1.02 -2.46
C VAL A 211 23.72 0.86 -3.97
N ALA A 212 22.72 0.29 -4.63
CA ALA A 212 22.81 -0.05 -6.06
C ALA A 212 22.94 1.21 -6.94
N VAL A 213 22.02 2.15 -6.80
CA VAL A 213 22.01 3.42 -7.54
C VAL A 213 23.22 4.28 -7.19
N GLY A 214 23.60 4.31 -5.90
CA GLY A 214 24.78 5.03 -5.43
C GLY A 214 26.08 4.50 -6.04
N GLN A 215 26.24 3.18 -6.14
CA GLN A 215 27.40 2.54 -6.79
C GLN A 215 27.41 2.74 -8.30
N ALA A 216 26.26 2.65 -8.97
CA ALA A 216 26.15 2.96 -10.40
C ALA A 216 26.58 4.41 -10.68
N LYS A 217 26.04 5.37 -9.93
CA LYS A 217 26.45 6.77 -10.04
C LYS A 217 27.95 6.97 -9.77
N PHE A 218 28.52 6.28 -8.79
CA PHE A 218 29.94 6.34 -8.48
C PHE A 218 30.81 5.77 -9.60
N HIS A 219 30.37 4.71 -10.27
CA HIS A 219 31.05 4.08 -11.39
C HIS A 219 31.08 5.01 -12.62
N HIS A 220 29.89 5.46 -13.07
CA HIS A 220 29.75 6.25 -14.30
C HIS A 220 30.20 7.71 -14.16
N ALA A 221 30.14 8.28 -12.96
CA ALA A 221 30.56 9.66 -12.71
C ALA A 221 31.17 9.81 -11.30
N PRO A 222 32.43 9.37 -11.12
CA PRO A 222 33.10 9.42 -9.82
C PRO A 222 33.29 10.86 -9.34
N PRO A 223 33.30 11.11 -8.02
CA PRO A 223 33.52 12.43 -7.48
C PRO A 223 34.94 12.92 -7.77
N ARG A 224 35.09 14.24 -7.93
CA ARG A 224 36.41 14.88 -8.16
C ARG A 224 37.28 14.85 -6.92
N ASN A 225 36.71 14.89 -5.72
CA ASN A 225 37.44 14.86 -4.44
C ASN A 225 38.05 13.47 -4.20
N PRO A 226 39.39 13.35 -4.10
CA PRO A 226 40.09 12.07 -3.98
C PRO A 226 39.77 11.34 -2.66
N LEU A 227 39.53 12.06 -1.56
CA LEU A 227 39.16 11.46 -0.26
C LEU A 227 37.79 10.81 -0.32
N VAL A 228 36.81 11.50 -0.91
CA VAL A 228 35.46 10.95 -1.12
C VAL A 228 35.52 9.75 -2.07
N ARG A 229 36.34 9.83 -3.13
CA ARG A 229 36.53 8.74 -4.08
C ARG A 229 37.14 7.51 -3.40
N TRP A 230 38.16 7.70 -2.57
CA TRP A 230 38.77 6.61 -1.81
C TRP A 230 37.79 5.99 -0.81
N LEU A 231 37.08 6.81 -0.02
CA LEU A 231 36.07 6.33 0.94
C LEU A 231 35.01 5.48 0.26
N ARG A 232 34.46 5.95 -0.86
CA ARG A 232 33.45 5.21 -1.62
C ARG A 232 33.98 3.93 -2.25
N ALA A 233 35.19 3.98 -2.78
CA ALA A 233 35.85 2.79 -3.34
C ALA A 233 36.03 1.70 -2.27
N SER A 234 36.48 2.06 -1.08
CA SER A 234 36.66 1.11 0.04
C SER A 234 35.35 0.54 0.58
N ALA A 235 34.24 1.28 0.47
CA ALA A 235 32.92 0.85 0.95
C ALA A 235 32.20 -0.13 -0.02
N ARG A 236 32.59 -0.20 -1.30
CA ARG A 236 31.85 -0.96 -2.35
C ARG A 236 31.58 -2.41 -1.97
N LYS A 237 32.62 -3.17 -1.64
CA LYS A 237 32.50 -4.60 -1.33
C LYS A 237 31.63 -4.84 -0.09
N ARG A 238 31.80 -4.02 0.96
CA ARG A 238 31.05 -4.14 2.20
C ARG A 238 29.57 -3.84 2.01
N THR A 239 29.24 -2.78 1.25
CA THR A 239 27.83 -2.41 0.99
C THR A 239 27.14 -3.38 0.04
N LEU A 240 27.84 -4.02 -0.88
CA LEU A 240 27.30 -5.14 -1.66
C LEU A 240 26.99 -6.35 -0.78
N GLY A 241 27.86 -6.67 0.20
CA GLY A 241 27.57 -7.70 1.21
C GLY A 241 26.28 -7.40 1.98
N VAL A 242 26.13 -6.17 2.48
CA VAL A 242 24.89 -5.74 3.16
C VAL A 242 23.67 -5.92 2.24
N LEU A 243 23.78 -5.57 0.96
CA LEU A 243 22.69 -5.72 0.00
C LEU A 243 22.32 -7.19 -0.22
N THR A 244 23.33 -8.09 -0.29
CA THR A 244 23.11 -9.53 -0.39
C THR A 244 22.40 -10.10 0.85
N ASP A 245 22.83 -9.70 2.04
CA ASP A 245 22.25 -10.15 3.31
C ASP A 245 20.82 -9.64 3.52
N MET A 246 20.46 -8.54 2.87
CA MET A 246 19.12 -7.94 2.97
C MET A 246 18.15 -8.49 1.92
N GLN A 247 18.63 -9.15 0.86
CA GLN A 247 17.74 -9.61 -0.21
C GLN A 247 16.84 -10.74 0.30
N PRO A 248 15.50 -10.62 0.16
CA PRO A 248 14.56 -11.66 0.56
C PRO A 248 14.73 -12.96 -0.23
N ALA A 249 14.16 -14.06 0.27
CA ALA A 249 14.16 -15.34 -0.43
C ALA A 249 13.44 -15.27 -1.80
N SER A 250 12.39 -14.44 -1.92
CA SER A 250 11.72 -14.15 -3.19
C SER A 250 12.62 -13.48 -4.24
N GLY A 251 13.73 -12.87 -3.83
CA GLY A 251 14.58 -12.04 -4.67
C GLY A 251 14.11 -10.59 -4.82
N GLY A 252 12.84 -10.31 -4.50
CA GLY A 252 12.20 -9.00 -4.66
C GLY A 252 12.36 -8.10 -3.42
N PHE A 253 13.02 -6.97 -3.56
CA PHE A 253 13.10 -5.98 -2.49
C PHE A 253 11.76 -5.31 -2.26
N LEU A 254 11.20 -5.45 -1.06
CA LEU A 254 9.85 -5.02 -0.68
C LEU A 254 8.74 -5.62 -1.56
N GLU A 255 8.99 -6.76 -2.21
CA GLU A 255 8.10 -7.36 -3.22
C GLU A 255 7.73 -6.40 -4.36
N ALA A 256 8.44 -5.27 -4.48
CA ALA A 256 8.15 -4.19 -5.40
C ALA A 256 8.96 -4.33 -6.70
N THR A 257 8.25 -4.43 -7.83
CA THR A 257 8.86 -4.51 -9.17
C THR A 257 9.79 -3.33 -9.47
N PRO A 258 9.41 -2.05 -9.24
CA PRO A 258 10.29 -0.94 -9.57
C PRO A 258 11.57 -0.90 -8.73
N LEU A 259 11.47 -1.16 -7.43
CA LEU A 259 12.65 -1.13 -6.55
C LEU A 259 13.65 -2.23 -6.93
N THR A 260 13.16 -3.45 -7.15
CA THR A 260 14.00 -4.57 -7.58
C THR A 260 14.63 -4.29 -8.95
N SER A 261 13.87 -3.73 -9.89
CA SER A 261 14.37 -3.32 -11.20
C SER A 261 15.46 -2.27 -11.11
N PHE A 262 15.31 -1.24 -10.26
CA PHE A 262 16.36 -0.22 -10.06
C PHE A 262 17.65 -0.82 -9.47
N VAL A 263 17.54 -1.82 -8.60
CA VAL A 263 18.71 -2.54 -8.07
C VAL A 263 19.38 -3.35 -9.18
N VAL A 264 18.62 -4.16 -9.91
CA VAL A 264 19.11 -5.01 -11.01
C VAL A 264 19.82 -4.16 -12.07
N MET A 265 19.14 -3.16 -12.66
CA MET A 265 19.71 -2.32 -13.73
C MET A 265 20.97 -1.58 -13.28
N SER A 266 20.98 -1.08 -12.04
CA SER A 266 22.12 -0.34 -11.49
C SER A 266 23.36 -1.21 -11.34
N LEU A 267 23.20 -2.44 -10.81
CA LEU A 267 24.31 -3.36 -10.64
C LEU A 267 24.78 -3.97 -11.97
N ALA A 268 23.87 -4.34 -12.86
CA ALA A 268 24.19 -4.82 -14.19
C ALA A 268 24.99 -3.78 -14.99
N SER A 269 24.62 -2.49 -14.93
CA SER A 269 25.29 -1.40 -15.63
C SER A 269 26.76 -1.17 -15.23
N ILE A 270 27.21 -1.80 -14.15
CA ILE A 270 28.59 -1.69 -13.65
C ILE A 270 29.37 -3.02 -13.70
N GLY A 271 28.87 -3.97 -14.51
CA GLY A 271 29.50 -5.28 -14.74
C GLY A 271 29.32 -6.26 -13.57
N LEU A 272 28.22 -6.16 -12.83
CA LEU A 272 27.84 -7.06 -11.74
C LEU A 272 26.60 -7.91 -12.12
N ASP A 273 26.40 -8.16 -13.39
CA ASP A 273 25.30 -8.95 -13.96
C ASP A 273 25.23 -10.37 -13.37
N GLU A 274 26.38 -11.01 -13.13
CA GLU A 274 26.48 -12.34 -12.51
C GLU A 274 26.37 -12.32 -10.97
N HIS A 275 26.22 -11.15 -10.35
CA HIS A 275 26.12 -11.06 -8.89
C HIS A 275 24.82 -11.70 -8.39
N PRO A 276 24.84 -12.47 -7.27
CA PRO A 276 23.65 -13.17 -6.75
C PRO A 276 22.42 -12.27 -6.59
N VAL A 277 22.61 -11.01 -6.20
CA VAL A 277 21.54 -10.02 -6.06
C VAL A 277 20.85 -9.75 -7.40
N VAL A 278 21.61 -9.66 -8.48
CA VAL A 278 21.07 -9.42 -9.83
C VAL A 278 20.31 -10.64 -10.31
N ARG A 279 20.89 -11.83 -10.18
CA ARG A 279 20.27 -13.09 -10.62
C ARG A 279 18.93 -13.32 -9.91
N ARG A 280 18.88 -13.23 -8.57
CA ARG A 280 17.63 -13.37 -7.82
C ARG A 280 16.62 -12.27 -8.13
N GLY A 281 17.09 -11.04 -8.38
CA GLY A 281 16.22 -9.95 -8.81
C GLY A 281 15.58 -10.21 -10.18
N ILE A 282 16.34 -10.79 -11.14
CA ILE A 282 15.79 -11.21 -12.43
C ILE A 282 14.78 -12.35 -12.25
N GLU A 283 15.09 -13.36 -11.42
CA GLU A 283 14.13 -14.43 -11.09
C GLU A 283 12.81 -13.86 -10.56
N PHE A 284 12.87 -12.92 -9.62
CA PHE A 284 11.70 -12.23 -9.10
C PHE A 284 10.90 -11.53 -10.21
N LEU A 285 11.57 -10.80 -11.11
CA LEU A 285 10.90 -10.14 -12.24
C LEU A 285 10.23 -11.15 -13.17
N LEU A 286 10.88 -12.28 -13.47
CA LEU A 286 10.30 -13.31 -14.31
C LEU A 286 9.15 -14.08 -13.64
N MET A 287 9.11 -14.15 -12.30
CA MET A 287 7.98 -14.69 -11.55
C MET A 287 6.79 -13.72 -11.47
N SER A 288 7.05 -12.42 -11.55
CA SER A 288 6.04 -11.37 -11.37
C SER A 288 5.42 -10.87 -12.67
N VAL A 289 5.93 -11.32 -13.84
CA VAL A 289 5.40 -10.92 -15.15
C VAL A 289 4.02 -11.53 -15.39
N ARG A 290 3.14 -10.75 -15.98
CA ARG A 290 1.80 -11.18 -16.37
C ARG A 290 1.77 -11.78 -17.78
N PRO A 291 0.72 -12.54 -18.12
CA PRO A 291 0.59 -13.15 -19.45
C PRO A 291 0.60 -12.14 -20.61
N ASP A 292 0.18 -10.89 -20.37
CA ASP A 292 0.21 -9.79 -21.33
C ASP A 292 1.58 -9.11 -21.48
N GLY A 293 2.58 -9.54 -20.72
CA GLY A 293 3.94 -8.96 -20.70
C GLY A 293 4.07 -7.72 -19.82
N SER A 294 3.08 -7.39 -19.00
CA SER A 294 3.13 -6.29 -18.03
C SER A 294 3.57 -6.74 -16.63
N TRP A 295 3.89 -5.78 -15.77
CA TRP A 295 4.15 -6.00 -14.34
C TRP A 295 3.25 -5.14 -13.46
N PRO A 296 2.78 -5.67 -12.33
CA PRO A 296 2.17 -4.87 -11.27
C PRO A 296 3.25 -4.10 -10.50
N ILE A 297 2.82 -3.15 -9.65
CA ILE A 297 3.76 -2.38 -8.82
C ILE A 297 4.37 -3.20 -7.68
N ASP A 298 3.60 -4.16 -7.16
CA ASP A 298 3.97 -5.06 -6.06
C ASP A 298 3.41 -6.45 -6.36
N SER A 299 3.92 -7.50 -5.70
CA SER A 299 3.45 -8.87 -5.93
C SER A 299 1.99 -9.05 -5.55
N ASN A 300 1.63 -8.73 -4.31
CA ASN A 300 0.24 -8.77 -3.81
C ASN A 300 0.12 -8.02 -2.48
N LEU A 301 -1.14 -7.86 -2.01
CA LEU A 301 -1.47 -7.31 -0.70
C LEU A 301 -2.22 -8.35 0.16
N ALA A 302 -1.76 -9.61 0.15
CA ALA A 302 -2.51 -10.73 0.70
C ALA A 302 -2.83 -10.58 2.20
N THR A 303 -1.88 -10.15 3.01
CA THR A 303 -2.12 -9.98 4.47
C THR A 303 -3.08 -8.82 4.73
N TRP A 304 -2.91 -7.71 4.02
CA TRP A 304 -3.80 -6.56 4.09
C TRP A 304 -5.23 -6.93 3.69
N ASN A 305 -5.41 -7.47 2.49
CA ASN A 305 -6.71 -7.86 1.96
C ASN A 305 -7.41 -8.87 2.86
N THR A 306 -6.68 -9.89 3.34
CA THR A 306 -7.23 -10.92 4.23
C THR A 306 -7.67 -10.32 5.57
N SER A 307 -6.85 -9.49 6.21
CA SER A 307 -7.19 -8.85 7.49
C SER A 307 -8.45 -7.98 7.37
N GLN A 308 -8.55 -7.21 6.29
CA GLN A 308 -9.71 -6.37 6.00
C GLN A 308 -10.95 -7.21 5.66
N ALA A 309 -10.83 -8.25 4.83
CA ALA A 309 -11.92 -9.15 4.47
C ALA A 309 -12.47 -9.91 5.69
N LEU A 310 -11.59 -10.46 6.52
CA LEU A 310 -11.99 -11.14 7.76
C LEU A 310 -12.73 -10.20 8.73
N THR A 311 -12.31 -8.95 8.80
CA THR A 311 -12.98 -7.92 9.60
C THR A 311 -14.34 -7.58 9.00
N ALA A 312 -14.44 -7.34 7.70
CA ALA A 312 -15.69 -7.01 7.00
C ALA A 312 -16.72 -8.13 7.10
N LEU A 313 -16.27 -9.37 6.92
CA LEU A 313 -17.10 -10.59 7.03
C LEU A 313 -17.37 -11.00 8.50
N ASN A 314 -16.72 -10.36 9.47
CA ASN A 314 -16.73 -10.77 10.87
C ASN A 314 -16.47 -12.28 11.02
N TRP A 315 -15.47 -12.79 10.31
CA TRP A 315 -15.07 -14.21 10.27
C TRP A 315 -16.16 -15.17 9.80
N ASN A 316 -17.20 -14.70 9.12
CA ASN A 316 -18.24 -15.55 8.55
C ASN A 316 -17.90 -15.90 7.10
N LEU A 317 -17.23 -17.02 6.88
CA LEU A 317 -16.72 -17.48 5.58
C LEU A 317 -17.69 -18.43 4.84
N SER A 318 -18.90 -18.65 5.34
CA SER A 318 -19.91 -19.47 4.68
C SER A 318 -20.64 -18.69 3.59
N ASP A 319 -21.02 -19.35 2.50
CA ASP A 319 -21.84 -18.76 1.42
C ASP A 319 -23.24 -18.35 1.88
N GLN A 320 -23.77 -19.04 2.88
CA GLN A 320 -25.02 -18.71 3.52
C GLN A 320 -24.77 -17.88 4.79
N LEU A 321 -25.70 -17.01 5.16
CA LEU A 321 -25.67 -16.33 6.45
C LEU A 321 -26.13 -17.33 7.53
N PRO A 322 -25.24 -18.10 8.17
CA PRO A 322 -25.66 -19.07 9.17
C PRO A 322 -26.06 -18.35 10.46
N ALA A 323 -26.92 -19.00 11.23
CA ALA A 323 -27.08 -18.67 12.63
C ALA A 323 -25.71 -18.70 13.33
N ALA A 324 -25.53 -17.90 14.37
CA ALA A 324 -24.27 -17.81 15.12
C ALA A 324 -23.78 -19.21 15.50
N THR A 325 -22.66 -19.62 14.90
CA THR A 325 -22.03 -20.90 15.21
C THR A 325 -21.25 -20.76 16.52
N THR A 326 -21.36 -21.74 17.39
CA THR A 326 -20.65 -21.78 18.69
C THR A 326 -19.17 -22.15 18.53
N LYS A 327 -18.79 -22.69 17.38
CA LYS A 327 -17.40 -23.05 17.03
C LYS A 327 -17.07 -22.60 15.63
N PRO A 328 -15.80 -22.24 15.34
CA PRO A 328 -15.33 -21.98 13.99
C PRO A 328 -15.42 -23.25 13.12
N THR A 329 -15.51 -23.09 11.82
CA THR A 329 -15.38 -24.13 10.81
C THR A 329 -13.92 -24.30 10.40
N ASP A 330 -13.57 -25.39 9.73
CA ASP A 330 -12.19 -25.69 9.34
C ASP A 330 -11.56 -24.61 8.44
N ASP A 331 -12.34 -24.01 7.54
CA ASP A 331 -11.88 -22.90 6.68
C ASP A 331 -11.64 -21.63 7.50
N VAL A 332 -12.43 -21.36 8.52
CA VAL A 332 -12.24 -20.24 9.45
C VAL A 332 -11.01 -20.44 10.32
N GLU A 333 -10.75 -21.68 10.80
CA GLU A 333 -9.52 -21.99 11.54
C GLU A 333 -8.28 -21.89 10.65
N SER A 334 -8.37 -22.36 9.40
CA SER A 334 -7.28 -22.22 8.41
C SER A 334 -6.96 -20.74 8.14
N ALA A 335 -7.95 -19.87 8.06
CA ALA A 335 -7.73 -18.43 7.90
C ALA A 335 -7.04 -17.81 9.13
N LEU A 336 -7.40 -18.25 10.34
CA LEU A 336 -6.69 -17.82 11.56
C LEU A 336 -5.23 -18.29 11.56
N ASP A 337 -5.00 -19.56 11.24
CA ASP A 337 -3.64 -20.10 11.20
C ASP A 337 -2.78 -19.35 10.18
N TRP A 338 -3.32 -19.08 9.01
CA TRP A 338 -2.64 -18.28 7.98
C TRP A 338 -2.30 -16.87 8.50
N LEU A 339 -3.26 -16.16 9.08
CA LEU A 339 -3.02 -14.81 9.60
C LEU A 339 -2.00 -14.79 10.75
N LEU A 340 -2.03 -15.79 11.64
CA LEU A 340 -1.04 -15.93 12.71
C LEU A 340 0.36 -16.24 12.17
N ASN A 341 0.47 -17.04 11.09
CA ASN A 341 1.74 -17.37 10.45
C ASN A 341 2.35 -16.19 9.68
N CYS A 342 1.54 -15.22 9.23
CA CYS A 342 2.04 -13.97 8.64
C CYS A 342 2.72 -13.03 9.65
N GLN A 343 2.57 -13.27 10.98
CA GLN A 343 3.23 -12.46 11.99
C GLN A 343 4.74 -12.67 11.98
N HIS A 344 5.51 -11.60 11.89
CA HIS A 344 6.96 -11.66 12.02
C HIS A 344 7.37 -12.03 13.44
N THR A 345 7.87 -13.26 13.63
CA THR A 345 8.26 -13.78 14.95
C THR A 345 9.74 -13.56 15.26
N GLN A 346 10.52 -13.10 14.29
CA GLN A 346 11.93 -12.78 14.42
C GLN A 346 12.20 -11.34 14.00
N ARG A 347 13.39 -10.83 14.33
CA ARG A 347 13.83 -9.53 13.84
C ARG A 347 13.94 -9.56 12.32
N HIS A 348 13.31 -8.60 11.65
CA HIS A 348 13.30 -8.55 10.19
C HIS A 348 14.71 -8.29 9.64
N PRO A 349 15.25 -9.15 8.76
CA PRO A 349 16.64 -9.05 8.30
C PRO A 349 16.89 -7.79 7.47
N PHE A 350 15.93 -7.38 6.67
CA PHE A 350 16.02 -6.24 5.77
C PHE A 350 15.98 -4.90 6.52
N THR A 351 14.97 -4.69 7.37
CA THR A 351 14.77 -3.39 8.06
C THR A 351 15.31 -3.37 9.48
N GLY A 352 15.60 -4.53 10.07
CA GLY A 352 15.93 -4.64 11.48
C GLY A 352 14.74 -4.37 12.41
N ALA A 353 13.51 -4.35 11.90
CA ALA A 353 12.29 -4.22 12.69
C ALA A 353 12.20 -5.33 13.74
N ALA A 354 11.69 -5.01 14.91
CA ALA A 354 11.49 -6.00 15.98
C ALA A 354 10.41 -7.02 15.55
N ALA A 355 10.42 -8.19 16.19
CA ALA A 355 9.36 -9.17 16.04
C ALA A 355 8.02 -8.63 16.56
N GLY A 356 6.91 -9.12 16.01
CA GLY A 356 5.55 -8.87 16.49
C GLY A 356 4.60 -8.20 15.51
N GLY A 357 5.09 -7.52 14.46
CA GLY A 357 4.27 -6.86 13.46
C GLY A 357 3.86 -7.79 12.31
N TRP A 358 2.95 -7.29 11.46
CA TRP A 358 2.55 -7.87 10.17
C TRP A 358 2.92 -6.96 9.02
N ALA A 359 3.18 -7.52 7.86
CA ALA A 359 3.41 -6.82 6.60
C ALA A 359 2.19 -6.95 5.68
N TRP A 360 2.12 -6.19 4.59
CA TRP A 360 1.02 -6.21 3.60
C TRP A 360 0.88 -7.53 2.85
N THR A 361 1.97 -8.30 2.77
CA THR A 361 2.06 -9.57 2.07
C THR A 361 2.64 -10.65 2.99
N ASP A 362 2.34 -11.90 2.70
CA ASP A 362 2.92 -13.08 3.34
C ASP A 362 4.26 -13.50 2.71
N LEU A 363 4.68 -12.83 1.64
CA LEU A 363 5.94 -13.08 0.96
C LEU A 363 7.14 -12.54 1.73
N SER A 364 8.32 -13.11 1.47
CA SER A 364 9.54 -12.86 2.25
C SER A 364 10.09 -11.44 2.18
N GLY A 365 9.70 -10.66 1.16
CA GLY A 365 10.08 -9.25 1.00
C GLY A 365 9.18 -8.27 1.73
N GLY A 366 8.07 -8.73 2.29
CA GLY A 366 7.17 -7.92 3.11
C GLY A 366 7.86 -7.44 4.39
N VAL A 367 7.61 -6.19 4.75
CA VAL A 367 8.21 -5.52 5.91
C VAL A 367 7.11 -5.15 6.90
N PRO A 368 7.24 -5.48 8.19
CA PRO A 368 6.23 -5.12 9.17
C PRO A 368 5.94 -3.62 9.17
N ASP A 369 4.67 -3.27 9.12
CA ASP A 369 4.22 -1.88 9.12
C ASP A 369 3.06 -1.64 10.08
N ALA A 370 2.76 -0.36 10.34
CA ALA A 370 1.77 0.02 11.34
C ALA A 370 0.34 -0.25 10.88
N ASP A 371 0.05 -0.12 9.58
CA ASP A 371 -1.29 -0.24 9.04
C ASP A 371 -1.72 -1.71 9.02
N ASP A 372 -0.87 -2.60 8.51
CA ASP A 372 -1.11 -4.05 8.46
C ASP A 372 -1.13 -4.69 9.85
N THR A 373 -0.22 -4.27 10.74
CA THR A 373 -0.25 -4.72 12.14
C THR A 373 -1.57 -4.32 12.82
N SER A 374 -2.06 -3.11 12.55
CA SER A 374 -3.33 -2.64 13.10
C SER A 374 -4.54 -3.39 12.52
N ALA A 375 -4.54 -3.67 11.22
CA ALA A 375 -5.57 -4.46 10.56
C ALA A 375 -5.63 -5.89 11.12
N ALA A 376 -4.48 -6.55 11.27
CA ALA A 376 -4.41 -7.88 11.89
C ALA A 376 -4.92 -7.87 13.34
N LEU A 377 -4.56 -6.86 14.14
CA LEU A 377 -5.08 -6.70 15.51
C LEU A 377 -6.60 -6.55 15.55
N CYS A 378 -7.19 -5.77 14.64
CA CYS A 378 -8.64 -5.62 14.52
C CYS A 378 -9.31 -6.96 14.14
N ALA A 379 -8.77 -7.68 13.17
CA ALA A 379 -9.27 -9.00 12.75
C ALA A 379 -9.20 -10.02 13.90
N LEU A 380 -8.04 -10.13 14.56
CA LEU A 380 -7.88 -11.03 15.72
C LEU A 380 -8.78 -10.66 16.91
N SER A 381 -9.04 -9.36 17.13
CA SER A 381 -9.96 -8.90 18.16
C SER A 381 -11.43 -9.30 17.84
N ALA A 382 -11.82 -9.26 16.55
CA ALA A 382 -13.13 -9.76 16.11
C ALA A 382 -13.24 -11.28 16.32
N TRP A 383 -12.20 -12.05 16.02
CA TRP A 383 -12.12 -13.47 16.37
C TRP A 383 -12.33 -13.71 17.86
N GLN A 384 -11.55 -13.03 18.71
CA GLN A 384 -11.58 -13.24 20.16
C GLN A 384 -12.95 -12.88 20.77
N ARG A 385 -13.68 -11.91 20.21
CA ARG A 385 -15.05 -11.61 20.63
C ARG A 385 -16.04 -12.69 20.21
N ARG A 386 -15.86 -13.28 19.04
CA ARG A 386 -16.76 -14.29 18.48
C ARG A 386 -16.57 -15.67 19.13
N TRP A 387 -15.32 -16.07 19.36
CA TRP A 387 -14.95 -17.37 19.93
C TRP A 387 -13.92 -17.24 21.06
N PRO A 388 -14.31 -16.70 22.21
CA PRO A 388 -13.37 -16.35 23.29
C PRO A 388 -12.61 -17.55 23.87
N GLN A 389 -13.14 -18.77 23.72
CA GLN A 389 -12.54 -20.01 24.24
C GLN A 389 -11.69 -20.75 23.18
N GLN A 390 -11.76 -20.35 21.91
CA GLN A 390 -11.06 -21.02 20.82
C GLN A 390 -9.73 -20.33 20.52
N ARG A 391 -8.61 -21.08 20.60
CA ARG A 391 -7.26 -20.56 20.29
C ARG A 391 -6.87 -19.30 21.07
N GLY A 392 -7.56 -19.01 22.18
CA GLY A 392 -7.42 -17.74 22.90
C GLY A 392 -6.00 -17.42 23.39
N THR A 393 -5.19 -18.43 23.72
CA THR A 393 -3.79 -18.23 24.14
C THR A 393 -2.90 -17.75 22.97
N ASP A 394 -3.04 -18.37 21.79
CA ASP A 394 -2.25 -18.03 20.61
C ASP A 394 -2.63 -16.63 20.09
N VAL A 395 -3.92 -16.38 19.96
CA VAL A 395 -4.49 -15.09 19.50
C VAL A 395 -4.07 -13.94 20.44
N LYS A 396 -4.15 -14.14 21.76
CA LYS A 396 -3.72 -13.13 22.73
C LYS A 396 -2.21 -12.90 22.75
N ARG A 397 -1.41 -13.98 22.56
CA ARG A 397 0.04 -13.88 22.43
C ARG A 397 0.43 -13.05 21.21
N ALA A 398 -0.17 -13.35 20.05
CA ALA A 398 0.06 -12.62 18.82
C ALA A 398 -0.37 -11.15 18.94
N ALA A 399 -1.53 -10.88 19.50
CA ALA A 399 -2.02 -9.52 19.72
C ALA A 399 -1.12 -8.73 20.66
N ARG A 400 -0.66 -9.32 21.77
CA ARG A 400 0.28 -8.67 22.69
C ARG A 400 1.60 -8.32 21.99
N ALA A 401 2.14 -9.21 21.15
CA ALA A 401 3.35 -8.95 20.37
C ALA A 401 3.14 -7.80 19.37
N GLY A 402 2.01 -7.77 18.64
CA GLY A 402 1.66 -6.69 17.72
C GLY A 402 1.50 -5.33 18.41
N ILE A 403 0.84 -5.30 19.58
CA ILE A 403 0.72 -4.07 20.37
C ILE A 403 2.10 -3.60 20.85
N HIS A 404 2.95 -4.49 21.33
CA HIS A 404 4.31 -4.14 21.71
C HIS A 404 5.11 -3.55 20.54
N TRP A 405 4.94 -4.14 19.36
CA TRP A 405 5.58 -3.67 18.13
C TRP A 405 5.11 -2.23 17.79
N LEU A 406 3.78 -1.98 17.77
CA LEU A 406 3.23 -0.63 17.54
C LEU A 406 3.74 0.40 18.55
N LEU A 407 3.74 0.06 19.85
CA LEU A 407 4.29 0.96 20.89
C LEU A 407 5.77 1.27 20.66
N GLY A 408 6.52 0.32 20.08
CA GLY A 408 7.95 0.48 19.78
C GLY A 408 8.26 1.44 18.65
N ILE A 409 7.33 1.63 17.71
CA ILE A 409 7.55 2.49 16.54
C ILE A 409 6.88 3.87 16.63
N GLN A 410 6.07 4.14 17.65
CA GLN A 410 5.44 5.46 17.84
C GLN A 410 6.49 6.57 17.85
N ASN A 411 6.32 7.59 17.01
CA ASN A 411 7.24 8.73 16.90
C ASN A 411 7.18 9.67 18.12
N SER A 412 8.17 10.55 18.21
CA SER A 412 8.28 11.53 19.30
C SER A 412 7.15 12.55 19.30
N ASP A 413 6.54 12.84 18.15
CA ASP A 413 5.37 13.72 18.00
C ASP A 413 4.06 13.08 18.46
N GLY A 414 4.06 11.77 18.76
CA GLY A 414 2.91 11.01 19.21
C GLY A 414 2.17 10.26 18.13
N GLY A 415 2.44 10.52 16.85
CA GLY A 415 1.85 9.78 15.73
C GLY A 415 2.58 8.48 15.40
N TRP A 416 2.01 7.71 14.49
CA TRP A 416 2.62 6.48 13.98
C TRP A 416 3.10 6.65 12.55
N PRO A 417 4.36 6.23 12.27
CA PRO A 417 4.90 6.11 10.93
C PRO A 417 4.45 4.79 10.29
N THR A 418 4.84 4.57 9.03
CA THR A 418 4.55 3.32 8.33
C THR A 418 5.43 2.15 8.82
N PHE A 419 6.73 2.18 8.56
CA PHE A 419 7.62 1.03 8.77
C PHE A 419 8.54 1.13 9.98
N CYS A 420 8.96 2.32 10.36
CA CYS A 420 9.99 2.47 11.38
C CYS A 420 9.89 3.80 12.10
N ARG A 421 10.35 3.79 13.32
CA ARG A 421 10.53 5.01 14.09
C ARG A 421 11.65 5.84 13.47
N GLY A 422 11.29 6.98 12.90
CA GLY A 422 12.21 7.89 12.26
C GLY A 422 12.25 9.26 12.93
N TRP A 423 12.75 10.23 12.21
CA TRP A 423 12.84 11.65 12.62
C TRP A 423 11.92 12.55 11.78
N GLY A 424 10.98 11.96 11.02
CA GLY A 424 9.94 12.69 10.28
C GLY A 424 10.41 13.39 9.00
N LYS A 425 11.60 13.05 8.49
CA LYS A 425 12.16 13.69 7.30
C LYS A 425 11.90 12.91 5.99
N LEU A 426 11.88 11.58 6.08
CA LEU A 426 11.63 10.71 4.94
C LEU A 426 10.17 10.26 4.92
N GLN A 427 9.69 9.80 3.78
CA GLN A 427 8.27 9.54 3.58
C GLN A 427 7.70 8.53 4.59
N PHE A 428 8.30 7.34 4.66
CA PHE A 428 7.78 6.25 5.49
C PHE A 428 8.10 6.36 6.98
N ASP A 429 8.85 7.36 7.41
CA ASP A 429 9.12 7.64 8.82
C ASP A 429 8.27 8.79 9.40
N ARG A 430 7.48 9.46 8.57
CA ARG A 430 6.55 10.51 8.99
C ARG A 430 5.36 9.91 9.72
N SER A 431 4.89 10.63 10.73
CA SER A 431 3.60 10.35 11.35
C SER A 431 2.45 10.77 10.44
N SER A 432 1.38 9.99 10.44
CA SER A 432 0.18 10.24 9.65
C SER A 432 -1.09 10.10 10.49
N CYS A 433 -2.13 10.88 10.19
CA CYS A 433 -3.38 10.84 10.93
C CYS A 433 -4.16 9.54 10.71
N ASP A 434 -4.21 9.04 9.48
CA ASP A 434 -4.88 7.79 9.11
C ASP A 434 -4.20 6.57 9.76
N ILE A 435 -2.87 6.45 9.66
CA ILE A 435 -2.11 5.36 10.30
C ILE A 435 -2.20 5.47 11.84
N THR A 436 -2.11 6.68 12.39
CA THR A 436 -2.26 6.91 13.84
C THR A 436 -3.65 6.49 14.32
N ALA A 437 -4.70 6.85 13.59
CA ALA A 437 -6.07 6.43 13.89
C ALA A 437 -6.21 4.91 13.84
N HIS A 438 -5.63 4.26 12.83
CA HIS A 438 -5.68 2.80 12.70
C HIS A 438 -4.90 2.10 13.82
N ALA A 439 -3.70 2.58 14.17
CA ALA A 439 -2.92 2.05 15.28
C ALA A 439 -3.67 2.15 16.62
N LEU A 440 -4.31 3.29 16.86
CA LEU A 440 -5.16 3.49 18.05
C LEU A 440 -6.34 2.52 18.08
N ARG A 441 -7.01 2.28 16.94
CA ARG A 441 -8.09 1.29 16.81
C ARG A 441 -7.59 -0.12 17.11
N GLY A 442 -6.49 -0.53 16.48
CA GLY A 442 -5.87 -1.84 16.70
C GLY A 442 -5.53 -2.08 18.18
N ILE A 443 -4.88 -1.14 18.82
CA ILE A 443 -4.52 -1.23 20.25
C ILE A 443 -5.78 -1.23 21.15
N TYR A 444 -6.72 -0.31 20.91
CA TYR A 444 -7.91 -0.15 21.74
C TYR A 444 -8.88 -1.33 21.63
N SER A 445 -8.93 -2.01 20.49
CA SER A 445 -9.78 -3.20 20.30
C SER A 445 -9.48 -4.33 21.32
N TRP A 446 -8.30 -4.29 21.95
CA TRP A 446 -7.84 -5.24 22.98
C TRP A 446 -7.93 -4.73 24.41
N ARG A 447 -8.32 -3.47 24.64
CA ARG A 447 -8.29 -2.84 25.97
C ARG A 447 -9.04 -3.64 27.04
N GLY A 448 -10.25 -4.11 26.76
CA GLY A 448 -11.06 -4.88 27.72
C GLY A 448 -10.41 -6.21 28.11
N LEU A 449 -9.80 -6.91 27.16
CA LEU A 449 -9.15 -8.19 27.37
C LEU A 449 -7.85 -8.06 28.17
N LEU A 450 -7.08 -7.00 27.92
CA LEU A 450 -5.83 -6.71 28.64
C LEU A 450 -6.06 -6.28 30.10
N GLN A 451 -7.24 -5.74 30.44
CA GLN A 451 -7.60 -5.35 31.81
C GLN A 451 -8.03 -6.55 32.66
N ILE A 452 -8.63 -7.58 32.06
CA ILE A 452 -9.13 -8.77 32.77
C ILE A 452 -8.00 -9.71 33.18
N GLU A 453 -6.97 -9.82 32.35
CA GLU A 453 -5.77 -10.58 32.69
C GLU A 453 -4.92 -9.74 33.63
N SER A 454 -4.28 -10.31 34.66
CA SER A 454 -3.31 -9.65 35.55
C SER A 454 -2.07 -9.17 34.77
N VAL A 455 -2.30 -8.35 33.75
CA VAL A 455 -1.29 -7.76 32.89
C VAL A 455 -0.53 -6.73 33.69
N ASN A 456 0.79 -6.75 33.54
CA ASN A 456 1.69 -5.81 34.15
C ASN A 456 1.17 -4.36 34.00
N THR A 457 0.89 -3.70 35.13
CA THR A 457 0.41 -2.31 35.20
C THR A 457 1.26 -1.34 34.40
N THR A 458 2.56 -1.62 34.24
CA THR A 458 3.48 -0.85 33.41
C THR A 458 3.13 -0.93 31.92
N PHE A 459 2.64 -2.06 31.42
CA PHE A 459 2.23 -2.21 30.02
C PHE A 459 0.95 -1.42 29.71
N ILE A 460 -0.03 -1.49 30.63
CA ILE A 460 -1.26 -0.70 30.51
C ILE A 460 -0.95 0.80 30.51
N LYS A 461 -0.09 1.28 31.42
CA LYS A 461 0.34 2.69 31.44
C LYS A 461 1.02 3.13 30.13
N LYS A 462 1.81 2.25 29.51
CA LYS A 462 2.42 2.55 28.19
C LYS A 462 1.36 2.70 27.10
N ILE A 463 0.34 1.84 27.09
CA ILE A 463 -0.79 1.93 26.16
C ILE A 463 -1.56 3.24 26.37
N GLU A 464 -1.88 3.59 27.61
CA GLU A 464 -2.61 4.82 27.95
C GLU A 464 -1.82 6.07 27.52
N GLU A 465 -0.52 6.11 27.79
CA GLU A 465 0.33 7.23 27.40
C GLU A 465 0.49 7.32 25.88
N ALA A 466 0.66 6.18 25.18
CA ALA A 466 0.72 6.14 23.73
C ALA A 466 -0.59 6.62 23.10
N THR A 467 -1.73 6.20 23.66
CA THR A 467 -3.07 6.63 23.23
C THR A 467 -3.24 8.13 23.42
N ARG A 468 -2.90 8.67 24.58
CA ARG A 468 -2.97 10.11 24.87
C ARG A 468 -2.16 10.93 23.86
N ARG A 469 -0.92 10.50 23.59
CA ARG A 469 -0.03 11.17 22.62
C ARG A 469 -0.57 11.08 21.20
N GLY A 470 -1.09 9.92 20.79
CA GLY A 470 -1.69 9.72 19.47
C GLY A 470 -2.92 10.61 19.24
N LEU A 471 -3.81 10.70 20.23
CA LEU A 471 -4.97 11.61 20.18
C LEU A 471 -4.55 13.07 20.12
N GLN A 472 -3.51 13.46 20.85
CA GLN A 472 -2.94 14.80 20.78
C GLN A 472 -2.40 15.10 19.38
N PHE A 473 -1.64 14.16 18.77
CA PHE A 473 -1.13 14.28 17.41
C PHE A 473 -2.28 14.48 16.40
N ILE A 474 -3.33 13.65 16.45
CA ILE A 474 -4.50 13.76 15.55
C ILE A 474 -5.18 15.11 15.70
N SER A 475 -5.40 15.57 16.94
CA SER A 475 -6.04 16.88 17.21
C SER A 475 -5.21 18.04 16.67
N GLN A 476 -3.89 17.99 16.81
CA GLN A 476 -2.97 19.05 16.34
C GLN A 476 -2.82 19.11 14.83
N ASN A 477 -3.11 18.00 14.12
CA ASN A 477 -2.99 17.89 12.67
C ASN A 477 -4.34 17.96 11.95
N GLN A 478 -5.42 18.30 12.66
CA GLN A 478 -6.70 18.61 12.03
C GLN A 478 -6.59 19.90 11.21
N GLN A 479 -7.03 19.84 9.95
CA GLN A 479 -7.02 21.00 9.07
C GLN A 479 -8.00 22.09 9.58
N PRO A 480 -7.79 23.35 9.20
CA PRO A 480 -8.70 24.45 9.60
C PRO A 480 -10.16 24.22 9.22
N ASP A 481 -10.43 23.52 8.11
CA ASP A 481 -11.78 23.16 7.66
C ASP A 481 -12.40 22.00 8.44
N GLY A 482 -11.64 21.31 9.28
CA GLY A 482 -12.09 20.16 10.08
C GLY A 482 -11.68 18.80 9.53
N SER A 483 -11.11 18.71 8.34
CA SER A 483 -10.66 17.47 7.71
C SER A 483 -9.32 16.98 8.25
N TRP A 484 -8.94 15.75 7.87
CA TRP A 484 -7.60 15.20 8.03
C TRP A 484 -7.09 14.64 6.71
N MET A 485 -5.80 14.87 6.47
CA MET A 485 -5.11 14.37 5.29
C MET A 485 -4.44 13.03 5.59
N PRO A 486 -4.65 12.01 4.76
CA PRO A 486 -3.90 10.77 4.85
C PRO A 486 -2.50 10.95 4.28
N LEU A 487 -1.59 10.05 4.65
CA LEU A 487 -0.24 10.05 4.07
C LEU A 487 -0.17 9.14 2.83
N TRP A 488 -0.84 8.00 2.87
CA TRP A 488 -0.76 6.98 1.82
C TRP A 488 -1.81 7.12 0.73
N PHE A 489 -3.06 7.22 1.13
CA PHE A 489 -4.20 7.10 0.23
C PHE A 489 -4.62 8.46 -0.30
N GLY A 490 -4.09 8.81 -1.48
CA GLY A 490 -4.51 9.99 -2.21
C GLY A 490 -5.70 9.72 -3.13
N ASN A 491 -6.08 10.74 -3.90
CA ASN A 491 -7.00 10.61 -5.02
C ASN A 491 -6.44 11.41 -6.20
N GLN A 492 -6.05 10.70 -7.26
CA GLN A 492 -5.37 11.31 -8.42
C GLN A 492 -6.23 12.33 -9.18
N TRP A 493 -7.54 12.33 -8.97
CA TRP A 493 -8.50 13.24 -9.62
C TRP A 493 -8.75 14.51 -8.81
N ASN A 494 -8.31 14.56 -7.56
CA ASN A 494 -8.42 15.74 -6.72
C ASN A 494 -7.24 16.69 -6.90
N ALA A 495 -7.49 17.98 -6.62
CA ALA A 495 -6.43 18.97 -6.55
C ALA A 495 -5.34 18.51 -5.55
N GLN A 496 -4.07 18.67 -5.94
CA GLN A 496 -2.91 18.24 -5.14
C GLN A 496 -2.87 16.73 -4.84
N GLU A 497 -3.68 15.91 -5.55
CA GLU A 497 -3.78 14.46 -5.36
C GLU A 497 -4.25 14.08 -3.93
N ALA A 498 -4.94 14.99 -3.24
CA ALA A 498 -5.35 14.86 -1.84
C ALA A 498 -6.59 13.97 -1.68
N ASN A 499 -6.70 13.28 -0.53
CA ASN A 499 -7.89 12.49 -0.19
C ASN A 499 -8.37 12.74 1.26
N PRO A 500 -8.90 13.94 1.55
CA PRO A 500 -9.40 14.25 2.88
C PRO A 500 -10.62 13.40 3.29
N VAL A 501 -11.38 12.85 2.35
CA VAL A 501 -12.49 11.93 2.65
C VAL A 501 -11.96 10.68 3.35
N TYR A 502 -10.95 10.03 2.78
CA TYR A 502 -10.32 8.86 3.37
C TYR A 502 -9.76 9.16 4.78
N GLY A 503 -8.93 10.19 4.89
CA GLY A 503 -8.29 10.56 6.16
C GLY A 503 -9.31 10.90 7.26
N THR A 504 -10.34 11.66 6.92
CA THR A 504 -11.39 12.07 7.87
C THR A 504 -12.24 10.87 8.30
N ALA A 505 -12.66 10.02 7.38
CA ALA A 505 -13.43 8.83 7.69
C ALA A 505 -12.66 7.86 8.63
N LYS A 506 -11.36 7.64 8.39
CA LYS A 506 -10.52 6.80 9.27
C LYS A 506 -10.42 7.37 10.69
N VAL A 507 -10.22 8.69 10.83
CA VAL A 507 -10.16 9.34 12.15
C VAL A 507 -11.52 9.32 12.85
N LEU A 508 -12.62 9.57 12.16
CA LEU A 508 -13.96 9.51 12.75
C LEU A 508 -14.31 8.11 13.25
N THR A 509 -14.00 7.07 12.45
CA THR A 509 -14.18 5.68 12.88
C THR A 509 -13.39 5.39 14.16
N MET A 510 -12.15 5.87 14.27
CA MET A 510 -11.34 5.78 15.50
C MET A 510 -12.03 6.51 16.67
N CYS A 511 -12.52 7.74 16.48
CA CYS A 511 -13.21 8.50 17.51
C CYS A 511 -14.45 7.77 18.04
N HIS A 512 -15.22 7.14 17.14
CA HIS A 512 -16.36 6.33 17.55
C HIS A 512 -15.93 5.12 18.37
N GLU A 513 -14.98 4.32 17.91
CA GLU A 513 -14.52 3.10 18.56
C GLU A 513 -13.85 3.36 19.91
N LEU A 514 -13.15 4.48 20.07
CA LEU A 514 -12.55 4.90 21.32
C LEU A 514 -13.55 5.53 22.31
N GLY A 515 -14.81 5.71 21.91
CA GLY A 515 -15.87 6.27 22.76
C GLY A 515 -15.80 7.79 22.94
N ILE A 516 -15.20 8.50 21.99
CA ILE A 516 -15.07 9.97 21.99
C ILE A 516 -15.79 10.67 20.81
N PRO A 517 -16.97 10.21 20.35
CA PRO A 517 -17.64 10.79 19.18
C PRO A 517 -18.10 12.24 19.42
N ARG A 518 -18.18 12.68 20.68
CA ARG A 518 -18.60 14.05 21.04
C ARG A 518 -17.45 15.00 21.24
N SER A 519 -16.19 14.58 21.02
CA SER A 519 -15.06 15.49 21.09
C SER A 519 -15.16 16.59 20.02
N GLU A 520 -14.64 17.78 20.30
CA GLU A 520 -14.67 18.91 19.37
C GLU A 520 -14.07 18.54 18.01
N MET A 521 -12.92 17.85 18.01
CA MET A 521 -12.29 17.41 16.76
C MET A 521 -13.19 16.46 15.97
N ALA A 522 -13.87 15.52 16.62
CA ALA A 522 -14.79 14.59 15.95
C ALA A 522 -15.99 15.31 15.35
N GLN A 523 -16.56 16.28 16.07
CA GLN A 523 -17.71 17.07 15.56
C GLN A 523 -17.32 17.93 14.35
N ARG A 524 -16.16 18.57 14.37
CA ARG A 524 -15.66 19.34 13.23
C ARG A 524 -15.42 18.45 12.01
N GLY A 525 -14.79 17.27 12.20
CA GLY A 525 -14.57 16.31 11.12
C GLY A 525 -15.87 15.75 10.56
N LEU A 526 -16.85 15.46 11.42
CA LEU A 526 -18.16 15.00 11.02
C LEU A 526 -18.87 16.03 10.13
N LEU A 527 -18.91 17.28 10.54
CA LEU A 527 -19.55 18.35 9.76
C LEU A 527 -18.84 18.52 8.40
N TRP A 528 -17.51 18.46 8.39
CA TRP A 528 -16.77 18.50 7.13
C TRP A 528 -17.15 17.34 6.21
N LEU A 529 -17.20 16.10 6.73
CA LEU A 529 -17.50 14.91 5.93
C LEU A 529 -18.94 14.91 5.40
N VAL A 530 -19.91 15.39 6.19
CA VAL A 530 -21.30 15.62 5.75
C VAL A 530 -21.34 16.63 4.59
N ASN A 531 -20.63 17.76 4.71
CA ASN A 531 -20.58 18.80 3.67
C ASN A 531 -19.82 18.35 2.40
N ALA A 532 -18.97 17.34 2.50
CA ALA A 532 -18.22 16.76 1.38
C ALA A 532 -19.03 15.71 0.59
N GLN A 533 -20.25 15.38 1.01
CA GLN A 533 -21.13 14.46 0.29
C GLN A 533 -21.62 15.10 -1.00
N HIS A 534 -21.54 14.36 -2.10
CA HIS A 534 -22.08 14.79 -3.38
C HIS A 534 -23.62 14.72 -3.38
N ALA A 535 -24.25 15.53 -4.22
CA ALA A 535 -25.70 15.53 -4.39
C ALA A 535 -26.28 14.15 -4.78
N ALA A 536 -25.45 13.30 -5.41
CA ALA A 536 -25.79 11.90 -5.72
C ALA A 536 -25.78 10.96 -4.49
N GLY A 537 -25.36 11.44 -3.33
CA GLY A 537 -25.30 10.67 -2.08
C GLY A 537 -23.97 9.94 -1.79
N GLY A 538 -23.02 9.92 -2.73
CA GLY A 538 -21.70 9.33 -2.56
C GLY A 538 -20.62 10.32 -2.16
N TRP A 539 -19.39 9.84 -2.02
CA TRP A 539 -18.18 10.63 -1.75
C TRP A 539 -17.05 10.27 -2.71
N GLY A 540 -16.04 11.13 -2.73
CA GLY A 540 -14.86 10.96 -3.57
C GLY A 540 -15.08 11.41 -5.00
N VAL A 541 -14.02 11.28 -5.80
CA VAL A 541 -14.03 11.69 -7.22
C VAL A 541 -13.37 10.60 -8.05
N VAL A 542 -14.03 10.18 -9.13
CA VAL A 542 -13.50 9.25 -10.13
C VAL A 542 -13.61 9.89 -11.50
N GLY A 543 -12.52 9.85 -12.26
CA GLY A 543 -12.46 10.46 -13.58
C GLY A 543 -12.18 11.97 -13.58
N PRO A 544 -11.95 12.56 -14.76
CA PRO A 544 -11.60 13.96 -14.90
C PRO A 544 -12.70 14.86 -14.35
N VAL A 545 -12.29 15.98 -13.75
CA VAL A 545 -13.21 16.97 -13.20
C VAL A 545 -14.13 17.49 -14.30
N THR A 546 -15.42 17.28 -14.13
CA THR A 546 -16.45 17.78 -15.06
C THR A 546 -16.79 19.25 -14.78
N LYS A 547 -17.31 19.94 -15.79
CA LYS A 547 -17.76 21.34 -15.62
C LYS A 547 -18.92 21.49 -14.65
N ASN A 548 -19.72 20.44 -14.50
CA ASN A 548 -20.83 20.39 -13.56
C ASN A 548 -20.48 19.38 -12.44
N PRO A 549 -20.30 19.82 -11.19
CA PRO A 549 -19.99 18.92 -10.07
C PRO A 549 -21.00 17.79 -9.87
N ALA A 550 -22.26 17.96 -10.32
CA ALA A 550 -23.27 16.92 -10.22
C ALA A 550 -23.01 15.71 -11.13
N ASP A 551 -22.21 15.91 -12.18
CA ASP A 551 -21.87 14.83 -13.14
C ASP A 551 -20.58 14.09 -12.72
N GLN A 552 -19.94 14.50 -11.63
CA GLN A 552 -18.72 13.87 -11.12
C GLN A 552 -19.06 12.51 -10.48
N ALA A 553 -18.43 11.45 -10.96
CA ALA A 553 -18.62 10.13 -10.39
C ALA A 553 -17.96 10.00 -9.00
N CYS A 554 -18.67 9.37 -8.06
CA CYS A 554 -18.14 9.03 -6.74
C CYS A 554 -17.44 7.66 -6.76
N SER A 555 -16.44 7.46 -5.87
CA SER A 555 -15.82 6.13 -5.69
C SER A 555 -16.58 5.27 -4.70
N VAL A 556 -16.54 3.95 -4.90
CA VAL A 556 -17.15 3.00 -3.96
C VAL A 556 -16.37 2.99 -2.66
N GLU A 557 -15.05 3.05 -2.71
CA GLU A 557 -14.16 2.99 -1.56
C GLU A 557 -14.36 4.18 -0.62
N GLU A 558 -14.31 5.40 -1.14
CA GLU A 558 -14.49 6.62 -0.34
C GLU A 558 -15.93 6.72 0.17
N THR A 559 -16.92 6.37 -0.67
CA THR A 559 -18.32 6.33 -0.25
C THR A 559 -18.56 5.32 0.86
N ALA A 560 -18.00 4.12 0.77
CA ALA A 560 -18.16 3.10 1.80
C ALA A 560 -17.54 3.54 3.14
N LEU A 561 -16.33 4.07 3.14
CA LEU A 561 -15.64 4.54 4.35
C LEU A 561 -16.37 5.72 5.00
N ALA A 562 -16.81 6.69 4.20
CA ALA A 562 -17.58 7.83 4.68
C ALA A 562 -18.94 7.39 5.25
N THR A 563 -19.68 6.54 4.53
CA THR A 563 -20.96 5.98 4.97
C THR A 563 -20.82 5.19 6.27
N GLU A 564 -19.75 4.41 6.43
CA GLU A 564 -19.49 3.68 7.69
C GLU A 564 -19.35 4.64 8.87
N SER A 565 -18.59 5.74 8.69
CA SER A 565 -18.48 6.79 9.71
C SER A 565 -19.82 7.44 10.00
N MET A 566 -20.61 7.76 8.96
CA MET A 566 -21.95 8.35 9.14
C MET A 566 -22.88 7.41 9.93
N LEU A 567 -22.89 6.12 9.63
CA LEU A 567 -23.67 5.12 10.39
C LEU A 567 -23.25 5.02 11.87
N GLN A 568 -21.95 5.20 12.16
CA GLN A 568 -21.43 5.20 13.52
C GLN A 568 -21.87 6.43 14.33
N PHE A 569 -21.95 7.59 13.67
CA PHE A 569 -22.32 8.86 14.31
C PHE A 569 -23.83 9.15 14.30
N SER A 570 -24.61 8.49 13.46
CA SER A 570 -26.05 8.70 13.31
C SER A 570 -26.85 8.63 14.63
N PRO A 571 -26.51 7.79 15.64
CA PRO A 571 -27.21 7.79 16.93
C PRO A 571 -27.03 9.10 17.72
N HIS A 572 -26.06 9.94 17.32
CA HIS A 572 -25.66 11.12 18.05
C HIS A 572 -25.84 12.42 17.27
N HIS A 573 -26.09 12.34 15.95
CA HIS A 573 -26.14 13.52 15.09
C HIS A 573 -27.11 13.35 13.91
N PRO A 574 -28.19 14.17 13.80
CA PRO A 574 -29.20 14.03 12.74
C PRO A 574 -28.66 14.11 11.31
N LEU A 575 -27.72 15.03 11.05
CA LEU A 575 -27.12 15.18 9.72
C LEU A 575 -26.30 13.92 9.30
N ALA A 576 -25.71 13.21 10.27
CA ALA A 576 -25.04 11.96 9.99
C ALA A 576 -26.04 10.85 9.61
N GLU A 577 -27.25 10.87 10.17
CA GLU A 577 -28.30 9.91 9.82
C GLU A 577 -28.77 10.10 8.37
N GLU A 578 -29.01 11.33 7.95
CA GLU A 578 -29.39 11.68 6.58
C GLU A 578 -28.28 11.32 5.58
N ALA A 579 -27.04 11.71 5.88
CA ALA A 579 -25.89 11.41 5.04
C ALA A 579 -25.61 9.88 4.92
N ALA A 580 -25.79 9.14 6.02
CA ALA A 580 -25.70 7.67 6.03
C ALA A 580 -26.74 7.03 5.12
N GLN A 581 -27.98 7.52 5.18
CA GLN A 581 -29.07 7.00 4.36
C GLN A 581 -28.81 7.19 2.86
N GLN A 582 -28.37 8.39 2.48
CA GLN A 582 -28.01 8.69 1.08
C GLN A 582 -26.82 7.83 0.64
N GLY A 583 -25.77 7.69 1.46
CA GLY A 583 -24.61 6.86 1.16
C GLY A 583 -24.94 5.37 1.01
N VAL A 584 -25.81 4.82 1.88
CA VAL A 584 -26.29 3.43 1.76
C VAL A 584 -27.09 3.24 0.47
N SER A 585 -27.99 4.18 0.13
CA SER A 585 -28.77 4.12 -1.11
C SER A 585 -27.87 4.13 -2.34
N TRP A 586 -26.87 5.03 -2.35
CA TRP A 586 -25.88 5.10 -3.44
C TRP A 586 -25.08 3.79 -3.59
N LEU A 587 -24.66 3.18 -2.48
CA LEU A 587 -23.93 1.90 -2.50
C LEU A 587 -24.80 0.74 -3.01
N ILE A 588 -26.07 0.69 -2.65
CA ILE A 588 -27.02 -0.30 -3.20
C ILE A 588 -27.08 -0.17 -4.72
N GLU A 589 -27.26 1.04 -5.24
CA GLU A 589 -27.29 1.29 -6.69
C GLU A 589 -25.95 0.95 -7.38
N ALA A 590 -24.82 1.23 -6.71
CA ALA A 590 -23.50 0.88 -7.23
C ALA A 590 -23.31 -0.63 -7.35
N ILE A 591 -23.85 -1.41 -6.42
CA ILE A 591 -23.79 -2.88 -6.47
C ILE A 591 -24.75 -3.43 -7.51
N GLU A 592 -25.98 -2.94 -7.58
CA GLU A 592 -26.99 -3.36 -8.57
C GLU A 592 -26.52 -3.08 -10.01
N SER A 593 -25.77 -2.00 -10.23
CA SER A 593 -25.19 -1.62 -11.53
C SER A 593 -23.82 -2.25 -11.84
N GLY A 594 -23.22 -2.98 -10.91
CA GLY A 594 -21.89 -3.59 -11.06
C GLY A 594 -20.71 -2.64 -10.86
N ARG A 595 -20.90 -1.35 -10.54
CA ARG A 595 -19.83 -0.36 -10.35
C ARG A 595 -18.85 -0.73 -9.22
N HIS A 596 -19.28 -1.53 -8.26
CA HIS A 596 -18.42 -2.02 -7.17
C HIS A 596 -17.36 -3.05 -7.61
N LEU A 597 -17.34 -3.42 -8.88
CA LEU A 597 -16.28 -4.24 -9.48
C LEU A 597 -15.17 -3.39 -10.11
N GLU A 598 -15.35 -2.08 -10.15
CA GLU A 598 -14.40 -1.13 -10.72
C GLU A 598 -13.70 -0.38 -9.58
N PRO A 599 -12.47 -0.78 -9.20
CA PRO A 599 -11.73 -0.12 -8.13
C PRO A 599 -11.31 1.31 -8.53
N ALA A 600 -11.26 2.20 -7.55
CA ALA A 600 -10.66 3.52 -7.68
C ALA A 600 -9.14 3.45 -7.47
N ALA A 601 -8.41 4.41 -8.06
CA ALA A 601 -6.98 4.55 -7.78
C ALA A 601 -6.79 5.00 -6.32
N ILE A 602 -6.25 4.10 -5.52
CA ILE A 602 -5.79 4.38 -4.16
C ILE A 602 -4.33 3.98 -4.14
N GLY A 603 -3.42 4.88 -3.88
CA GLY A 603 -2.02 4.57 -4.04
C GLY A 603 -1.13 5.21 -3.01
N PHE A 604 0.16 5.06 -3.20
CA PHE A 604 1.21 5.65 -2.39
C PHE A 604 1.24 7.18 -2.61
N TYR A 605 0.22 7.86 -2.14
CA TYR A 605 -0.09 9.26 -2.40
C TYR A 605 1.11 10.20 -2.16
N PHE A 606 1.74 10.12 -1.00
CA PHE A 606 2.90 10.95 -0.66
C PHE A 606 4.15 10.63 -1.51
N SER A 607 4.23 9.40 -2.05
CA SER A 607 5.26 8.96 -3.01
C SER A 607 4.87 9.25 -4.45
N LYS A 608 3.66 9.76 -4.67
CA LYS A 608 3.12 10.06 -6.00
C LYS A 608 3.14 8.83 -6.91
N LEU A 609 2.79 7.65 -6.35
CA LEU A 609 2.65 6.38 -7.03
C LEU A 609 1.23 5.87 -6.88
N TRP A 610 0.60 5.49 -7.98
CA TRP A 610 -0.79 5.05 -8.03
C TRP A 610 -0.88 3.56 -8.31
N TYR A 611 -1.87 2.91 -7.71
CA TYR A 611 -2.28 1.55 -8.03
C TYR A 611 -3.79 1.37 -7.81
N TYR A 612 -4.34 0.29 -8.36
CA TYR A 612 -5.69 -0.18 -8.11
C TYR A 612 -5.59 -1.55 -7.48
N GLU A 613 -6.42 -1.80 -6.46
CA GLU A 613 -6.58 -3.13 -5.85
C GLU A 613 -8.02 -3.59 -6.06
N ARG A 614 -8.19 -4.71 -6.74
CA ARG A 614 -9.49 -5.24 -7.18
C ARG A 614 -10.47 -5.49 -6.04
N LEU A 615 -9.99 -5.86 -4.86
CA LEU A 615 -10.85 -6.24 -3.72
C LEU A 615 -11.30 -5.06 -2.86
N TYR A 616 -10.66 -3.89 -2.93
CA TYR A 616 -10.98 -2.77 -2.04
C TYR A 616 -12.46 -2.37 -2.08
N PRO A 617 -13.09 -2.13 -3.24
CA PRO A 617 -14.49 -1.74 -3.26
C PRO A 617 -15.41 -2.84 -2.69
N GLN A 618 -15.09 -4.11 -2.91
CA GLN A 618 -15.87 -5.23 -2.40
C GLN A 618 -15.75 -5.37 -0.88
N ILE A 619 -14.53 -5.25 -0.34
CA ILE A 619 -14.25 -5.33 1.11
C ILE A 619 -14.96 -4.20 1.84
N PHE A 620 -14.79 -2.96 1.38
CA PHE A 620 -15.35 -1.80 2.05
C PHE A 620 -16.89 -1.77 1.96
N ALA A 621 -17.46 -2.10 0.79
CA ALA A 621 -18.90 -2.22 0.63
C ALA A 621 -19.48 -3.35 1.51
N THR A 622 -18.82 -4.50 1.61
CA THR A 622 -19.25 -5.61 2.49
C THR A 622 -19.32 -5.15 3.94
N SER A 623 -18.29 -4.43 4.43
CA SER A 623 -18.24 -3.93 5.81
C SER A 623 -19.41 -3.01 6.14
N VAL A 624 -19.61 -1.98 5.32
CA VAL A 624 -20.60 -0.94 5.58
C VAL A 624 -22.04 -1.47 5.42
N LEU A 625 -22.31 -2.30 4.38
CA LEU A 625 -23.65 -2.85 4.18
C LEU A 625 -24.01 -3.91 5.24
N ALA A 626 -23.04 -4.66 5.76
CA ALA A 626 -23.25 -5.53 6.91
C ALA A 626 -23.70 -4.73 8.16
N ARG A 627 -23.10 -3.55 8.39
CA ARG A 627 -23.48 -2.65 9.48
C ARG A 627 -24.87 -2.05 9.26
N ALA A 628 -25.15 -1.54 8.06
CA ALA A 628 -26.45 -0.98 7.70
C ALA A 628 -27.59 -2.02 7.85
N ASN A 629 -27.34 -3.25 7.40
CA ASN A 629 -28.31 -4.35 7.48
C ASN A 629 -28.65 -4.70 8.93
N ARG A 630 -27.67 -4.74 9.83
CA ARG A 630 -27.92 -4.93 11.28
C ARG A 630 -28.78 -3.80 11.86
N ALA A 631 -28.53 -2.55 11.46
CA ALA A 631 -29.31 -1.41 11.92
C ALA A 631 -30.77 -1.49 11.43
N CYS A 632 -31.01 -1.92 10.18
CA CYS A 632 -32.34 -2.12 9.60
C CYS A 632 -33.15 -3.20 10.35
N HIS A 633 -32.52 -4.36 10.61
CA HIS A 633 -33.18 -5.46 11.33
C HIS A 633 -33.52 -5.14 12.79
N ALA A 634 -32.65 -4.38 13.48
CA ALA A 634 -32.90 -3.96 14.86
C ALA A 634 -34.18 -3.10 14.99
N VAL A 635 -34.46 -2.27 14.00
CA VAL A 635 -35.66 -1.44 13.92
C VAL A 635 -36.91 -2.28 13.65
N SER A 636 -36.85 -3.24 12.73
CA SER A 636 -37.98 -4.12 12.39
C SER A 636 -38.39 -4.98 13.57
N GLN A 637 -37.43 -5.48 14.37
CA GLN A 637 -37.73 -6.22 15.59
C GLN A 637 -38.36 -5.35 16.68
N ALA A 638 -37.91 -4.10 16.83
CA ALA A 638 -38.49 -3.16 17.80
C ALA A 638 -39.91 -2.72 17.41
N ALA A 639 -40.21 -2.61 16.11
CA ALA A 639 -41.52 -2.25 15.59
C ALA A 639 -42.51 -3.44 15.62
N GLY A 640 -42.03 -4.69 15.58
CA GLY A 640 -42.87 -5.89 15.66
C GLY A 640 -43.23 -6.33 17.09
N VAL A 641 -42.69 -5.65 18.10
CA VAL A 641 -42.99 -5.90 19.55
C VAL A 641 -43.99 -4.88 20.11
N MET A 642 -44.39 -3.87 19.35
CA MET A 642 -45.53 -2.97 19.67
C MET A 642 -46.79 -3.44 18.95
#